data_223c89f3e1582ba0f8133561af185cb9
#
_entry.id   223c89f3e1582ba0f8133561af185cb9
#
_cell.length_a   1.000
_cell.length_b   1.000
_cell.length_c   1.000
_cell.angle_alpha   90.00
_cell.angle_beta   90.00
_cell.angle_gamma   90.00
#
_symmetry.space_group_name_H-M   'P 1'
#
loop_
_entity.id
_entity.type
_entity.pdbx_description
1 polymer ?
#
loop_
_entity_poly.entity_id
_entity_poly.type
_entity_poly.pdbx_seq_one_letter_code
_entity_poly.pdbx_strand_id
1 'polypeptide(L)'
;MKFTDKKITLDKLQIGKDATITSVDCADKALRQHILDMGLIPGVEVTLVKTAPLGDPLEIRLRGYELTLRKKDASKIQIKNIHEAHNSPRKNLAFKEVEHSQKGERVVYTTKKNKNAKPKTKLVFALAGNQNCGKTTLFNKLTGSNQHVGNFPGVTVDRTYGHLVNHKEVTITDLPGIYSLSPYSSEEIVTRNFILDEKPDGIINIVDATNIERNLLLTMQLIELNVPMVIALNMMDEVYKNGGSIDVNGMEAMLGVPVIPISASKGEGIAELVEHAINVAKYQEYPGRIDFCEAEPDEKGSVHRCIHAISHLIEDHAKEVNIPLRFAATKLVERDPLILKALDLPKNDVKALNDLISQMEKERGLDNAAALADMRFSFIEKLSESFVHKPSGETIGDKFSRRLDKVLTGKYTAILAFFAIMAGIFYLTFGPVGTFLSEIMQFCIMEATDFTDSMLTLYGLNPVVHSLIIDGIFAGVGAVLSFLPVIIVLFFFLSILEDSGYMARVAFVMDKILRKIGLSGRSFVPMLIGFGCSVPAIMSTRTLPSERDRKMTIFLTPFMSCSAKLPIYVLFTAAFFAKNQVQVILSLYFIGIIVGIIFAFIMKYTFFKGEPVPFVMELPNYRMPDALNVYRLIYSKAKDFVTKAFTVIFYATIIIWFLQTFDAKLNLVTDSAQSLLAMLGNFVTPVFHPLGIDDWRISTAFLTGFMAKESVVSTLTVLLNGDLDKLPMLFTPLTAFVFLVFSLLYTPCVAAIATVKRELGNWYAVLVVAVQCAIAWLVAFIVYLFGSLILK
;
A
#
# COMPACT_ATOMS: atom_id res chain seq x y z
N MET A 1 42.11 -30.31 -20.09
CA MET A 1 40.76 -30.47 -19.55
C MET A 1 40.05 -29.12 -19.59
N LYS A 2 39.12 -28.88 -20.53
CA LYS A 2 38.29 -27.67 -20.56
C LYS A 2 37.23 -27.81 -19.49
N PHE A 3 37.41 -27.10 -18.37
CA PHE A 3 36.31 -26.87 -17.44
C PHE A 3 35.27 -26.02 -18.17
N THR A 4 34.16 -26.61 -18.53
CA THR A 4 32.95 -25.89 -18.90
C THR A 4 32.48 -25.18 -17.63
N ASP A 5 32.72 -23.85 -17.52
CA ASP A 5 32.16 -23.01 -16.50
C ASP A 5 30.64 -23.14 -16.56
N LYS A 6 30.09 -23.94 -15.66
CA LYS A 6 28.65 -24.03 -15.47
C LYS A 6 28.20 -22.65 -14.99
N LYS A 7 27.49 -21.88 -15.82
CA LYS A 7 26.89 -20.61 -15.46
C LYS A 7 25.99 -20.82 -14.23
N ILE A 8 26.43 -20.33 -13.07
CA ILE A 8 25.70 -20.41 -11.82
C ILE A 8 24.85 -19.14 -11.69
N THR A 9 23.60 -19.29 -11.31
CA THR A 9 22.67 -18.18 -11.13
C THR A 9 22.44 -17.87 -9.66
N LEU A 10 22.07 -16.63 -9.35
CA LEU A 10 21.92 -16.12 -7.97
C LEU A 10 20.90 -16.93 -7.14
N ASP A 11 19.88 -17.52 -7.79
CA ASP A 11 18.90 -18.38 -7.10
C ASP A 11 19.49 -19.68 -6.54
N LYS A 12 20.71 -20.05 -6.93
CA LYS A 12 21.44 -21.23 -6.47
C LYS A 12 22.51 -20.93 -5.42
N LEU A 13 22.70 -19.65 -5.09
CA LEU A 13 23.63 -19.25 -4.04
C LEU A 13 23.15 -19.80 -2.69
N GLN A 14 24.08 -20.26 -1.85
CA GLN A 14 23.77 -20.77 -0.52
C GLN A 14 23.70 -19.62 0.48
N ILE A 15 22.85 -19.76 1.50
CA ILE A 15 22.71 -18.77 2.58
C ILE A 15 24.06 -18.60 3.29
N GLY A 16 24.44 -17.31 3.51
CA GLY A 16 25.70 -16.96 4.16
C GLY A 16 26.92 -17.00 3.23
N LYS A 17 26.72 -17.09 1.92
CA LYS A 17 27.82 -16.96 0.94
C LYS A 17 27.75 -15.70 0.15
N ASP A 18 28.93 -15.20 -0.23
CA ASP A 18 29.13 -14.08 -1.13
C ASP A 18 29.38 -14.56 -2.57
N ALA A 19 28.96 -13.76 -3.53
CA ALA A 19 29.24 -14.02 -4.94
C ALA A 19 29.29 -12.70 -5.71
N THR A 20 30.07 -12.65 -6.78
CA THR A 20 30.15 -11.50 -7.69
C THR A 20 29.17 -11.66 -8.85
N ILE A 21 28.35 -10.66 -9.11
CA ILE A 21 27.44 -10.62 -10.29
C ILE A 21 28.27 -10.52 -11.56
N THR A 22 27.95 -11.32 -12.59
CA THR A 22 28.61 -11.28 -13.89
C THR A 22 27.74 -10.70 -14.99
N SER A 23 26.44 -11.01 -14.98
CA SER A 23 25.49 -10.47 -15.94
C SER A 23 24.06 -10.54 -15.40
N VAL A 24 23.19 -9.67 -15.93
CA VAL A 24 21.75 -9.68 -15.67
C VAL A 24 21.03 -9.96 -16.98
N ASP A 25 20.65 -11.23 -17.17
CA ASP A 25 20.07 -11.73 -18.40
C ASP A 25 18.54 -11.73 -18.30
N CYS A 26 17.91 -10.60 -18.63
CA CYS A 26 16.47 -10.45 -18.62
C CYS A 26 15.95 -10.01 -19.98
N ALA A 27 15.00 -10.77 -20.55
CA ALA A 27 14.37 -10.44 -21.83
C ALA A 27 13.47 -9.18 -21.73
N ASP A 28 12.87 -8.95 -20.56
CA ASP A 28 12.11 -7.76 -20.26
C ASP A 28 13.07 -6.61 -19.90
N LYS A 29 13.17 -5.63 -20.79
CA LYS A 29 14.04 -4.46 -20.62
C LYS A 29 13.68 -3.60 -19.42
N ALA A 30 12.38 -3.43 -19.14
CA ALA A 30 11.92 -2.62 -18.02
C ALA A 30 12.27 -3.28 -16.67
N LEU A 31 12.04 -4.58 -16.55
CA LEU A 31 12.46 -5.34 -15.36
C LEU A 31 13.97 -5.35 -15.19
N ARG A 32 14.72 -5.47 -16.31
CA ARG A 32 16.18 -5.41 -16.28
C ARG A 32 16.68 -4.07 -15.76
N GLN A 33 16.14 -2.96 -16.27
CA GLN A 33 16.47 -1.63 -15.80
C GLN A 33 16.18 -1.49 -14.31
N HIS A 34 15.01 -1.96 -13.87
CA HIS A 34 14.63 -1.94 -12.46
C HIS A 34 15.60 -2.72 -11.55
N ILE A 35 16.07 -3.90 -11.98
CA ILE A 35 17.09 -4.69 -11.27
C ILE A 35 18.42 -3.92 -11.16
N LEU A 36 18.85 -3.26 -12.24
CA LEU A 36 20.07 -2.43 -12.26
C LEU A 36 19.92 -1.19 -11.37
N ASP A 37 18.76 -0.52 -11.40
CA ASP A 37 18.44 0.63 -10.55
C ASP A 37 18.41 0.24 -9.05
N MET A 38 18.18 -1.06 -8.75
CA MET A 38 18.34 -1.61 -7.40
C MET A 38 19.79 -1.96 -7.04
N GLY A 39 20.77 -1.60 -7.86
CA GLY A 39 22.19 -1.80 -7.60
C GLY A 39 22.72 -3.19 -7.90
N LEU A 40 21.93 -4.09 -8.50
CA LEU A 40 22.37 -5.42 -8.94
C LEU A 40 23.10 -5.35 -10.28
N ILE A 41 24.32 -4.82 -10.25
CA ILE A 41 25.13 -4.47 -11.42
C ILE A 41 26.24 -5.52 -11.60
N PRO A 42 26.68 -5.85 -12.84
CA PRO A 42 27.86 -6.67 -13.04
C PRO A 42 29.09 -6.13 -12.31
N GLY A 43 29.83 -6.99 -11.62
CA GLY A 43 30.99 -6.64 -10.80
C GLY A 43 30.70 -6.46 -9.31
N VAL A 44 29.45 -6.27 -8.91
CA VAL A 44 29.04 -6.07 -7.51
C VAL A 44 29.01 -7.41 -6.77
N GLU A 45 29.47 -7.39 -5.53
CA GLU A 45 29.38 -8.52 -4.61
C GLU A 45 28.02 -8.53 -3.91
N VAL A 46 27.42 -9.71 -3.84
CA VAL A 46 26.11 -9.94 -3.23
C VAL A 46 26.15 -11.12 -2.26
N THR A 47 25.58 -10.92 -1.07
CA THR A 47 25.43 -11.96 -0.03
C THR A 47 24.00 -12.47 -0.01
N LEU A 48 23.78 -13.79 0.01
CA LEU A 48 22.46 -14.34 0.31
C LEU A 48 22.27 -14.41 1.82
N VAL A 49 21.42 -13.54 2.37
CA VAL A 49 21.17 -13.42 3.82
C VAL A 49 20.23 -14.52 4.30
N LYS A 50 19.07 -14.66 3.68
CA LYS A 50 18.07 -15.68 4.00
C LYS A 50 17.10 -15.89 2.84
N THR A 51 16.26 -16.91 2.98
CA THR A 51 15.14 -17.17 2.07
C THR A 51 13.84 -17.16 2.85
N ALA A 52 12.74 -16.75 2.19
CA ALA A 52 11.41 -16.87 2.79
C ALA A 52 11.13 -18.34 3.21
N PRO A 53 10.24 -18.60 4.18
CA PRO A 53 9.96 -19.94 4.73
C PRO A 53 9.66 -20.99 3.67
N LEU A 54 9.04 -20.62 2.58
CA LEU A 54 8.72 -21.48 1.45
C LEU A 54 9.82 -21.53 0.38
N GLY A 55 11.00 -20.94 0.63
CA GLY A 55 12.16 -20.89 -0.25
C GLY A 55 12.11 -19.85 -1.37
N ASP A 56 11.15 -18.91 -1.34
CA ASP A 56 10.97 -17.80 -2.30
C ASP A 56 10.03 -16.76 -1.67
N PRO A 57 10.37 -15.45 -1.67
CA PRO A 57 11.56 -14.81 -2.25
C PRO A 57 12.87 -15.00 -1.48
N LEU A 58 13.96 -14.53 -2.08
CA LEU A 58 15.31 -14.47 -1.50
C LEU A 58 15.53 -13.08 -0.90
N GLU A 59 16.25 -13.01 0.20
CA GLU A 59 16.76 -11.76 0.76
C GLU A 59 18.27 -11.71 0.59
N ILE A 60 18.72 -10.69 -0.11
CA ILE A 60 20.13 -10.50 -0.46
C ILE A 60 20.63 -9.18 0.08
N ARG A 61 21.91 -9.12 0.42
CA ARG A 61 22.62 -7.91 0.84
C ARG A 61 23.61 -7.50 -0.23
N LEU A 62 23.63 -6.20 -0.54
CA LEU A 62 24.59 -5.60 -1.45
C LEU A 62 24.83 -4.15 -1.03
N ARG A 63 26.05 -3.63 -1.20
CA ARG A 63 26.42 -2.22 -0.93
C ARG A 63 25.91 -1.67 0.41
N GLY A 64 25.69 -2.54 1.41
CA GLY A 64 25.29 -2.16 2.77
C GLY A 64 23.79 -2.07 3.05
N TYR A 65 22.93 -2.39 2.10
CA TYR A 65 21.47 -2.52 2.29
C TYR A 65 20.96 -3.91 1.90
N GLU A 66 19.78 -4.25 2.36
CA GLU A 66 19.12 -5.54 2.11
C GLU A 66 17.91 -5.34 1.22
N LEU A 67 17.73 -6.22 0.25
CA LEU A 67 16.57 -6.24 -0.62
C LEU A 67 16.05 -7.67 -0.84
N THR A 68 14.77 -7.78 -1.13
CA THR A 68 14.15 -9.07 -1.45
C THR A 68 13.97 -9.21 -2.96
N LEU A 69 14.28 -10.40 -3.49
CA LEU A 69 14.17 -10.72 -4.90
C LEU A 69 13.49 -12.07 -5.08
N ARG A 70 12.57 -12.17 -6.02
CA ARG A 70 11.97 -13.47 -6.35
C ARG A 70 12.99 -14.42 -6.96
N LYS A 71 12.88 -15.71 -6.64
CA LYS A 71 13.77 -16.73 -7.17
C LYS A 71 13.76 -16.77 -8.71
N LYS A 72 12.60 -16.53 -9.33
CA LYS A 72 12.46 -16.40 -10.78
C LYS A 72 13.30 -15.25 -11.36
N ASP A 73 13.41 -14.12 -10.64
CA ASP A 73 14.19 -12.97 -11.08
C ASP A 73 15.67 -13.16 -10.72
N ALA A 74 15.99 -13.75 -9.58
CA ALA A 74 17.35 -14.16 -9.21
C ALA A 74 17.94 -15.19 -10.21
N SER A 75 17.14 -16.05 -10.82
CA SER A 75 17.61 -17.00 -11.85
C SER A 75 18.10 -16.33 -13.14
N LYS A 76 17.78 -15.05 -13.35
CA LYS A 76 18.23 -14.23 -14.49
C LYS A 76 19.58 -13.55 -14.23
N ILE A 77 20.10 -13.60 -12.99
CA ILE A 77 21.35 -12.98 -12.56
C ILE A 77 22.42 -14.06 -12.49
N GLN A 78 23.47 -13.92 -13.31
CA GLN A 78 24.59 -14.83 -13.30
C GLN A 78 25.64 -14.38 -12.28
N ILE A 79 26.24 -15.35 -11.58
CA ILE A 79 27.23 -15.10 -10.53
C ILE A 79 28.49 -15.93 -10.72
N LYS A 80 29.61 -15.45 -10.16
CA LYS A 80 30.91 -16.14 -10.06
C LYS A 80 31.56 -15.88 -8.71
N ASN A 81 32.73 -16.44 -8.48
CA ASN A 81 33.57 -16.22 -7.29
C ASN A 81 32.79 -16.43 -5.97
N ILE A 82 32.17 -17.61 -5.84
CA ILE A 82 31.40 -17.93 -4.62
C ILE A 82 32.37 -18.26 -3.48
N HIS A 83 32.28 -17.54 -2.37
CA HIS A 83 33.07 -17.77 -1.16
C HIS A 83 32.22 -17.55 0.11
N GLU A 84 32.79 -17.87 1.29
CA GLU A 84 32.14 -17.60 2.56
C GLU A 84 32.03 -16.09 2.80
N ALA A 85 30.90 -15.64 3.32
CA ALA A 85 30.68 -14.22 3.56
C ALA A 85 31.74 -13.68 4.54
N HIS A 86 32.58 -12.76 4.09
CA HIS A 86 33.54 -12.09 4.93
C HIS A 86 32.83 -10.93 5.63
N ASN A 87 32.69 -11.06 6.96
CA ASN A 87 32.39 -9.90 7.81
C ASN A 87 33.67 -9.03 7.89
N SER A 88 34.03 -8.40 6.81
CA SER A 88 35.14 -7.44 6.80
C SER A 88 34.68 -6.18 7.52
N PRO A 89 35.26 -5.81 8.68
CA PRO A 89 35.03 -4.49 9.23
C PRO A 89 35.59 -3.48 8.23
N ARG A 90 34.76 -2.54 7.79
CA ARG A 90 35.23 -1.40 6.99
C ARG A 90 36.39 -0.72 7.74
N LYS A 91 37.47 -0.41 7.05
CA LYS A 91 38.62 0.29 7.62
C LYS A 91 38.16 1.59 8.29
N ASN A 92 38.36 1.66 9.61
CA ASN A 92 38.12 2.88 10.37
C ASN A 92 39.15 3.93 9.95
N LEU A 93 38.72 4.97 9.28
CA LEU A 93 39.45 6.22 9.23
C LEU A 93 39.17 6.97 10.53
N ALA A 94 40.23 7.34 11.24
CA ALA A 94 40.17 7.99 12.55
C ALA A 94 39.38 9.30 12.50
N PHE A 95 38.43 9.42 13.42
CA PHE A 95 37.60 10.61 13.60
C PHE A 95 38.39 11.86 13.98
N LYS A 96 38.12 12.96 13.30
CA LYS A 96 38.12 14.31 13.90
C LYS A 96 36.64 14.66 14.11
N GLU A 97 36.24 14.87 15.34
CA GLU A 97 34.96 15.55 15.62
C GLU A 97 34.94 16.89 14.93
N VAL A 98 34.04 17.04 13.97
CA VAL A 98 33.72 18.34 13.40
C VAL A 98 32.52 18.84 14.18
N GLU A 99 32.79 19.73 15.15
CA GLU A 99 31.74 20.52 15.78
C GLU A 99 30.95 21.26 14.70
N HIS A 100 29.63 21.07 14.68
CA HIS A 100 28.75 21.94 13.95
C HIS A 100 28.95 23.36 14.42
N SER A 101 29.59 24.20 13.64
CA SER A 101 29.66 25.64 13.90
C SER A 101 28.25 26.21 13.74
N GLN A 102 27.56 26.34 14.87
CA GLN A 102 26.40 27.24 14.97
C GLN A 102 26.90 28.66 14.65
N LYS A 103 26.40 29.18 13.56
CA LYS A 103 26.57 30.54 13.02
C LYS A 103 27.77 30.79 12.06
N GLY A 104 27.43 30.90 10.79
CA GLY A 104 27.84 32.05 10.03
C GLY A 104 29.02 31.94 9.11
N GLU A 105 29.46 30.78 8.63
CA GLU A 105 30.24 30.75 7.38
C GLU A 105 29.58 29.85 6.38
N ARG A 106 28.76 30.45 5.49
CA ARG A 106 28.22 29.81 4.30
C ARG A 106 29.38 29.45 3.39
N VAL A 107 29.66 28.16 3.24
CA VAL A 107 30.37 27.66 2.09
C VAL A 107 29.60 28.15 0.87
N VAL A 108 30.22 28.92 0.00
CA VAL A 108 29.60 29.53 -1.18
C VAL A 108 29.28 28.42 -2.15
N TYR A 109 28.03 27.97 -2.14
CA TYR A 109 27.53 27.08 -3.18
C TYR A 109 27.58 27.82 -4.50
N THR A 110 28.19 27.26 -5.50
CA THR A 110 28.11 27.77 -6.88
C THR A 110 26.77 27.37 -7.51
N THR A 111 25.69 27.66 -6.84
CA THR A 111 24.35 27.60 -7.46
C THR A 111 24.30 28.68 -8.55
N LYS A 112 23.88 28.30 -9.73
CA LYS A 112 23.71 29.27 -10.83
C LYS A 112 22.46 30.11 -10.53
N LYS A 113 22.64 31.25 -9.87
CA LYS A 113 21.56 32.22 -9.64
C LYS A 113 21.12 32.84 -10.95
N ASN A 114 19.84 32.77 -11.26
CA ASN A 114 19.27 33.51 -12.36
C ASN A 114 19.13 35.00 -11.95
N LYS A 115 20.10 35.86 -12.27
CA LYS A 115 20.14 37.26 -11.88
C LYS A 115 18.95 38.10 -12.38
N ASN A 116 18.15 37.56 -13.32
CA ASN A 116 17.00 38.23 -13.94
C ASN A 116 15.66 37.66 -13.50
N ALA A 117 15.60 36.70 -12.57
CA ALA A 117 14.34 36.12 -12.14
C ALA A 117 13.53 37.11 -11.30
N LYS A 118 12.31 37.44 -11.75
CA LYS A 118 11.34 38.13 -10.91
C LYS A 118 10.84 37.16 -9.85
N PRO A 119 10.84 37.55 -8.55
CA PRO A 119 10.36 36.65 -7.50
C PRO A 119 8.88 36.31 -7.71
N LYS A 120 8.59 35.01 -7.79
CA LYS A 120 7.21 34.51 -7.88
C LYS A 120 6.50 34.69 -6.52
N THR A 121 5.24 35.08 -6.54
CA THR A 121 4.42 35.28 -5.34
C THR A 121 3.73 33.99 -4.90
N LYS A 122 3.48 33.04 -5.81
CA LYS A 122 2.93 31.72 -5.52
C LYS A 122 3.96 30.66 -5.92
N LEU A 123 4.23 29.73 -5.02
CA LEU A 123 5.21 28.67 -5.25
C LEU A 123 4.54 27.30 -5.15
N VAL A 124 4.93 26.39 -6.05
CA VAL A 124 4.50 25.00 -6.06
C VAL A 124 5.73 24.10 -5.88
N PHE A 125 5.69 23.29 -4.82
CA PHE A 125 6.74 22.31 -4.54
C PHE A 125 6.26 20.88 -4.82
N ALA A 126 7.16 20.08 -5.38
CA ALA A 126 7.05 18.63 -5.45
C ALA A 126 7.81 18.01 -4.28
N LEU A 127 7.13 17.16 -3.49
CA LEU A 127 7.75 16.37 -2.44
C LEU A 127 8.07 14.99 -3.01
N ALA A 128 9.36 14.70 -3.22
CA ALA A 128 9.83 13.45 -3.84
C ALA A 128 10.72 12.66 -2.87
N GLY A 129 10.79 11.35 -3.02
CA GLY A 129 11.65 10.49 -2.22
C GLY A 129 11.28 9.02 -2.34
N ASN A 130 12.15 8.16 -1.83
CA ASN A 130 11.95 6.71 -1.86
C ASN A 130 10.76 6.28 -1.00
N GLN A 131 10.32 5.03 -1.18
CA GLN A 131 9.35 4.43 -0.25
C GLN A 131 9.99 4.34 1.14
N ASN A 132 9.21 4.59 2.18
CA ASN A 132 9.62 4.55 3.60
C ASN A 132 10.67 5.60 4.04
N CYS A 133 11.04 6.58 3.25
CA CYS A 133 11.96 7.66 3.66
C CYS A 133 11.34 8.69 4.63
N GLY A 134 10.07 8.55 4.99
CA GLY A 134 9.34 9.47 5.88
C GLY A 134 8.61 10.61 5.18
N LYS A 135 8.34 10.48 3.86
CA LYS A 135 7.71 11.50 3.02
C LYS A 135 6.35 11.95 3.55
N THR A 136 5.43 11.03 3.83
CA THR A 136 4.11 11.36 4.37
C THR A 136 4.19 12.00 5.75
N THR A 137 5.14 11.61 6.59
CA THR A 137 5.37 12.22 7.90
C THR A 137 5.79 13.68 7.75
N LEU A 138 6.74 13.96 6.85
CA LEU A 138 7.17 15.32 6.56
C LEU A 138 6.05 16.15 5.94
N PHE A 139 5.32 15.60 4.96
CA PHE A 139 4.17 16.27 4.34
C PHE A 139 3.12 16.70 5.37
N ASN A 140 2.77 15.81 6.30
CA ASN A 140 1.83 16.11 7.36
C ASN A 140 2.32 17.20 8.33
N LYS A 141 3.63 17.24 8.58
CA LYS A 141 4.24 18.32 9.40
C LYS A 141 4.25 19.66 8.67
N LEU A 142 4.53 19.65 7.37
CA LEU A 142 4.58 20.85 6.53
C LEU A 142 3.19 21.46 6.29
N THR A 143 2.16 20.64 6.09
CA THR A 143 0.80 21.09 5.71
C THR A 143 -0.19 21.11 6.88
N GLY A 144 0.15 20.51 8.01
CA GLY A 144 -0.78 20.36 9.12
C GLY A 144 -1.96 19.45 8.76
N SER A 145 -3.18 19.86 9.14
CA SER A 145 -4.41 19.10 8.85
C SER A 145 -5.09 19.50 7.53
N ASN A 146 -4.54 20.45 6.79
CA ASN A 146 -5.12 21.01 5.57
C ASN A 146 -4.62 20.28 4.32
N GLN A 147 -5.11 19.06 4.12
CA GLN A 147 -4.78 18.24 2.97
C GLN A 147 -5.95 18.10 2.02
N HIS A 148 -5.67 18.15 0.73
CA HIS A 148 -6.63 17.87 -0.33
C HIS A 148 -6.21 16.62 -1.07
N VAL A 149 -7.14 15.69 -1.28
CA VAL A 149 -6.91 14.44 -2.01
C VAL A 149 -7.66 14.50 -3.32
N GLY A 150 -6.97 14.23 -4.41
CA GLY A 150 -7.48 14.08 -5.75
C GLY A 150 -6.74 12.98 -6.48
N ASN A 151 -6.95 12.82 -7.78
CA ASN A 151 -6.18 11.89 -8.59
C ASN A 151 -5.27 12.66 -9.54
N PHE A 152 -4.10 12.09 -9.87
CA PHE A 152 -3.30 12.62 -10.97
C PHE A 152 -4.04 12.45 -12.31
N PRO A 153 -3.91 13.40 -13.24
CA PRO A 153 -4.59 13.32 -14.53
C PRO A 153 -4.29 12.02 -15.29
N GLY A 154 -5.32 11.31 -15.73
CA GLY A 154 -5.22 10.11 -16.56
C GLY A 154 -4.81 8.81 -15.87
N VAL A 155 -4.65 8.80 -14.54
CA VAL A 155 -4.27 7.62 -13.75
C VAL A 155 -5.05 7.53 -12.44
N THR A 156 -5.09 6.34 -11.85
CA THR A 156 -5.77 6.07 -10.58
C THR A 156 -4.86 6.26 -9.35
N VAL A 157 -3.79 7.04 -9.48
CA VAL A 157 -2.87 7.37 -8.39
C VAL A 157 -3.37 8.62 -7.67
N ASP A 158 -3.50 8.54 -6.35
CA ASP A 158 -3.96 9.64 -5.51
C ASP A 158 -2.96 10.81 -5.54
N ARG A 159 -3.46 12.02 -5.79
CA ARG A 159 -2.72 13.27 -5.67
C ARG A 159 -3.08 13.91 -4.34
N THR A 160 -2.13 14.01 -3.45
CA THR A 160 -2.30 14.72 -2.18
C THR A 160 -1.54 16.04 -2.25
N TYR A 161 -2.22 17.16 -1.98
CA TYR A 161 -1.59 18.47 -1.93
C TYR A 161 -2.12 19.27 -0.75
N GLY A 162 -1.34 20.23 -0.29
CA GLY A 162 -1.71 21.10 0.81
C GLY A 162 -0.91 22.39 0.81
N HIS A 163 -1.36 23.35 1.59
CA HIS A 163 -0.65 24.61 1.79
C HIS A 163 0.30 24.50 2.97
N LEU A 164 1.45 25.12 2.85
CA LEU A 164 2.44 25.16 3.91
C LEU A 164 1.90 25.93 5.13
N VAL A 165 2.11 25.40 6.31
CA VAL A 165 1.78 26.09 7.57
C VAL A 165 2.57 27.41 7.61
N ASN A 166 1.91 28.52 7.89
CA ASN A 166 2.44 29.89 7.90
C ASN A 166 2.78 30.50 6.53
N HIS A 167 2.70 29.78 5.42
CA HIS A 167 2.96 30.24 4.06
C HIS A 167 1.87 29.76 3.11
N LYS A 168 0.67 30.36 3.17
CA LYS A 168 -0.50 29.93 2.40
C LYS A 168 -0.30 30.08 0.87
N GLU A 169 0.61 30.92 0.45
CA GLU A 169 1.03 31.12 -0.94
C GLU A 169 1.86 29.95 -1.50
N VAL A 170 2.34 29.04 -0.63
CA VAL A 170 3.15 27.88 -0.99
C VAL A 170 2.30 26.63 -0.97
N THR A 171 2.22 25.95 -2.11
CA THR A 171 1.53 24.66 -2.24
C THR A 171 2.57 23.55 -2.33
N ILE A 172 2.37 22.47 -1.59
CA ILE A 172 3.19 21.26 -1.64
C ILE A 172 2.34 20.13 -2.19
N THR A 173 2.84 19.43 -3.22
CA THR A 173 2.24 18.22 -3.78
C THR A 173 3.07 17.01 -3.33
N ASP A 174 2.45 16.05 -2.64
CA ASP A 174 3.07 14.79 -2.27
C ASP A 174 3.07 13.84 -3.47
N LEU A 175 4.26 13.49 -3.97
CA LEU A 175 4.41 12.55 -5.07
C LEU A 175 4.50 11.12 -4.54
N PRO A 176 4.14 10.11 -5.33
CA PRO A 176 4.33 8.71 -4.95
C PRO A 176 5.79 8.41 -4.59
N GLY A 177 5.99 7.46 -3.66
CA GLY A 177 7.35 7.00 -3.32
C GLY A 177 7.92 6.12 -4.41
N ILE A 178 9.05 6.51 -4.99
CA ILE A 178 9.68 5.84 -6.12
C ILE A 178 11.17 5.60 -5.85
N TYR A 179 11.75 4.65 -6.55
CA TYR A 179 13.19 4.37 -6.44
C TYR A 179 14.01 4.95 -7.58
N SER A 180 13.40 5.15 -8.74
CA SER A 180 14.01 5.76 -9.91
C SER A 180 12.97 6.48 -10.77
N LEU A 181 13.42 7.30 -11.72
CA LEU A 181 12.56 7.93 -12.73
C LEU A 181 12.42 7.08 -14.01
N SER A 182 12.73 5.80 -13.94
CA SER A 182 12.54 4.86 -15.05
C SER A 182 11.07 4.45 -15.14
N PRO A 183 10.47 4.38 -16.35
CA PRO A 183 9.02 4.15 -16.51
C PRO A 183 8.64 2.67 -16.31
N TYR A 184 8.79 2.17 -15.08
CA TYR A 184 8.52 0.79 -14.72
C TYR A 184 7.16 0.60 -14.04
N SER A 185 6.81 1.48 -13.11
CA SER A 185 5.53 1.49 -12.41
C SER A 185 4.70 2.75 -12.76
N SER A 186 3.40 2.71 -12.43
CA SER A 186 2.52 3.88 -12.59
C SER A 186 2.95 5.07 -11.74
N GLU A 187 3.51 4.79 -10.55
CA GLU A 187 3.99 5.82 -9.64
C GLU A 187 5.20 6.56 -10.20
N GLU A 188 6.14 5.84 -10.82
CA GLU A 188 7.33 6.42 -11.47
C GLU A 188 6.96 7.29 -12.67
N ILE A 189 6.00 6.82 -13.49
CA ILE A 189 5.48 7.59 -14.63
C ILE A 189 4.79 8.87 -14.16
N VAL A 190 3.96 8.78 -13.12
CA VAL A 190 3.23 9.93 -12.57
C VAL A 190 4.19 10.96 -12.00
N THR A 191 5.16 10.54 -11.19
CA THR A 191 6.15 11.43 -10.60
C THR A 191 6.96 12.14 -11.68
N ARG A 192 7.43 11.41 -12.68
CA ARG A 192 8.17 11.95 -13.81
C ARG A 192 7.36 12.97 -14.60
N ASN A 193 6.12 12.62 -14.98
CA ASN A 193 5.26 13.50 -15.76
C ASN A 193 4.90 14.76 -14.97
N PHE A 194 4.64 14.65 -13.66
CA PHE A 194 4.39 15.81 -12.83
C PHE A 194 5.56 16.81 -12.87
N ILE A 195 6.80 16.32 -12.75
CA ILE A 195 7.96 17.20 -12.74
C ILE A 195 8.23 17.80 -14.13
N LEU A 196 8.05 17.03 -15.21
CA LEU A 196 8.32 17.48 -16.59
C LEU A 196 7.22 18.38 -17.15
N ASP A 197 5.95 18.06 -16.86
CA ASP A 197 4.78 18.72 -17.47
C ASP A 197 4.27 19.89 -16.62
N GLU A 198 4.08 19.68 -15.29
CA GLU A 198 3.58 20.72 -14.39
C GLU A 198 4.68 21.67 -13.90
N LYS A 199 5.96 21.31 -14.05
CA LYS A 199 7.13 22.13 -13.75
C LYS A 199 7.04 22.87 -12.41
N PRO A 200 7.16 22.15 -11.30
CA PRO A 200 7.11 22.75 -9.96
C PRO A 200 8.25 23.79 -9.81
N ASP A 201 8.01 24.81 -9.00
CA ASP A 201 9.00 25.86 -8.72
C ASP A 201 10.19 25.34 -7.91
N GLY A 202 10.01 24.21 -7.21
CA GLY A 202 11.08 23.54 -6.49
C GLY A 202 10.74 22.11 -6.13
N ILE A 203 11.76 21.31 -5.87
CA ILE A 203 11.66 19.93 -5.39
C ILE A 203 12.22 19.86 -3.96
N ILE A 204 11.46 19.28 -3.05
CA ILE A 204 11.95 18.85 -1.74
C ILE A 204 12.17 17.34 -1.84
N ASN A 205 13.42 16.92 -1.95
CA ASN A 205 13.79 15.51 -2.04
C ASN A 205 14.11 14.96 -0.65
N ILE A 206 13.36 13.96 -0.20
CA ILE A 206 13.55 13.33 1.10
C ILE A 206 14.43 12.10 0.94
N VAL A 207 15.52 12.10 1.69
CA VAL A 207 16.53 11.04 1.71
C VAL A 207 16.57 10.41 3.10
N ASP A 208 16.43 9.10 3.20
CA ASP A 208 16.63 8.35 4.45
C ASP A 208 18.12 8.26 4.76
N ALA A 209 18.57 8.95 5.79
CA ALA A 209 19.96 8.98 6.22
C ALA A 209 20.48 7.61 6.72
N THR A 210 19.59 6.71 7.12
CA THR A 210 19.97 5.35 7.57
C THR A 210 20.28 4.41 6.40
N ASN A 211 19.73 4.71 5.19
CA ASN A 211 19.92 3.96 3.94
C ASN A 211 20.30 4.88 2.78
N ILE A 212 21.29 5.71 3.01
CA ILE A 212 21.62 6.85 2.15
C ILE A 212 22.05 6.42 0.74
N GLU A 213 22.84 5.35 0.61
CA GLU A 213 23.36 4.88 -0.67
C GLU A 213 22.25 4.54 -1.66
N ARG A 214 21.16 3.97 -1.16
CA ARG A 214 20.02 3.62 -1.98
C ARG A 214 19.17 4.83 -2.37
N ASN A 215 19.01 5.77 -1.44
CA ASN A 215 18.17 6.94 -1.67
C ASN A 215 18.81 7.93 -2.64
N LEU A 216 20.14 8.00 -2.68
CA LEU A 216 20.87 8.93 -3.54
C LEU A 216 20.72 8.64 -5.03
N LEU A 217 20.35 7.43 -5.46
CA LEU A 217 20.12 7.15 -6.88
C LEU A 217 19.00 8.03 -7.46
N LEU A 218 17.87 8.09 -6.76
CA LEU A 218 16.76 8.97 -7.14
C LEU A 218 17.19 10.44 -7.06
N THR A 219 17.94 10.82 -6.02
CA THR A 219 18.47 12.18 -5.86
C THR A 219 19.28 12.62 -7.07
N MET A 220 20.19 11.77 -7.57
CA MET A 220 21.00 12.08 -8.75
C MET A 220 20.12 12.28 -10.00
N GLN A 221 19.11 11.43 -10.20
CA GLN A 221 18.19 11.56 -11.33
C GLN A 221 17.31 12.82 -11.23
N LEU A 222 16.95 13.25 -10.03
CA LEU A 222 16.24 14.51 -9.80
C LEU A 222 17.13 15.73 -10.07
N ILE A 223 18.42 15.66 -9.70
CA ILE A 223 19.40 16.72 -10.02
C ILE A 223 19.58 16.85 -11.54
N GLU A 224 19.61 15.75 -12.29
CA GLU A 224 19.69 15.74 -13.76
C GLU A 224 18.52 16.48 -14.43
N LEU A 225 17.35 16.57 -13.76
CA LEU A 225 16.20 17.37 -14.23
C LEU A 225 16.42 18.88 -14.15
N ASN A 226 17.46 19.32 -13.48
CA ASN A 226 17.86 20.73 -13.36
C ASN A 226 16.70 21.65 -12.92
N VAL A 227 15.95 21.22 -11.89
CA VAL A 227 14.91 21.99 -11.22
C VAL A 227 15.46 22.49 -9.89
N PRO A 228 15.12 23.71 -9.41
CA PRO A 228 15.47 24.17 -8.07
C PRO A 228 15.12 23.12 -7.02
N MET A 229 16.06 22.75 -6.13
CA MET A 229 15.82 21.60 -5.26
C MET A 229 16.59 21.73 -3.95
N VAL A 230 16.01 21.15 -2.88
CA VAL A 230 16.66 20.95 -1.59
C VAL A 230 16.56 19.48 -1.18
N ILE A 231 17.55 18.97 -0.47
CA ILE A 231 17.57 17.62 0.09
C ILE A 231 17.20 17.71 1.58
N ALA A 232 16.13 17.04 1.96
CA ALA A 232 15.74 16.82 3.35
C ALA A 232 16.34 15.49 3.82
N LEU A 233 17.47 15.53 4.50
CA LEU A 233 18.16 14.35 5.03
C LEU A 233 17.48 13.91 6.31
N ASN A 234 16.54 12.97 6.21
CA ASN A 234 15.64 12.56 7.27
C ASN A 234 16.19 11.42 8.13
N MET A 235 15.61 11.22 9.31
CA MET A 235 16.01 10.19 10.29
C MET A 235 17.42 10.41 10.87
N MET A 236 17.88 11.63 10.92
CA MET A 236 19.18 11.98 11.52
C MET A 236 19.25 11.62 13.00
N ASP A 237 18.13 11.67 13.71
CA ASP A 237 18.06 11.23 15.11
C ASP A 237 18.35 9.72 15.27
N GLU A 238 17.99 8.89 14.30
CA GLU A 238 18.36 7.46 14.31
C GLU A 238 19.84 7.26 14.00
N VAL A 239 20.41 8.05 13.08
CA VAL A 239 21.84 8.00 12.76
C VAL A 239 22.66 8.35 14.00
N TYR A 240 22.34 9.45 14.68
CA TYR A 240 23.03 9.86 15.90
C TYR A 240 22.83 8.88 17.06
N LYS A 241 21.61 8.38 17.27
CA LYS A 241 21.33 7.36 18.30
C LYS A 241 22.13 6.08 18.10
N ASN A 242 22.42 5.74 16.87
CA ASN A 242 23.21 4.56 16.51
C ASN A 242 24.73 4.83 16.51
N GLY A 243 25.18 6.04 16.85
CA GLY A 243 26.59 6.42 16.91
C GLY A 243 27.23 6.72 15.55
N GLY A 244 26.40 6.96 14.53
CA GLY A 244 26.82 7.41 13.20
C GLY A 244 26.87 8.92 13.11
N SER A 245 27.54 9.44 12.07
CA SER A 245 27.52 10.86 11.70
C SER A 245 27.59 11.04 10.18
N ILE A 246 27.09 12.15 9.70
CA ILE A 246 27.16 12.52 8.28
C ILE A 246 27.70 13.94 8.20
N ASP A 247 28.74 14.12 7.38
CA ASP A 247 29.25 15.46 7.03
C ASP A 247 28.31 16.06 5.96
N VAL A 248 27.34 16.82 6.46
CA VAL A 248 26.30 17.47 5.63
C VAL A 248 26.93 18.49 4.69
N ASN A 249 27.91 19.26 5.15
CA ASN A 249 28.56 20.31 4.34
C ASN A 249 29.37 19.71 3.18
N GLY A 250 30.12 18.64 3.45
CA GLY A 250 30.87 17.94 2.40
C GLY A 250 29.92 17.29 1.36
N MET A 251 28.82 16.72 1.83
CA MET A 251 27.80 16.14 0.98
C MET A 251 27.11 17.19 0.10
N GLU A 252 26.77 18.34 0.65
CA GLU A 252 26.19 19.48 -0.04
C GLU A 252 27.13 20.04 -1.13
N ALA A 253 28.40 20.22 -0.81
CA ALA A 253 29.42 20.66 -1.77
C ALA A 253 29.59 19.65 -2.92
N MET A 254 29.52 18.35 -2.65
CA MET A 254 29.68 17.33 -3.67
C MET A 254 28.44 17.15 -4.56
N LEU A 255 27.23 17.31 -4.02
CA LEU A 255 25.98 17.21 -4.77
C LEU A 255 25.57 18.52 -5.46
N GLY A 256 26.06 19.66 -4.99
CA GLY A 256 25.75 20.99 -5.54
C GLY A 256 24.32 21.46 -5.26
N VAL A 257 23.67 20.94 -4.21
CA VAL A 257 22.31 21.31 -3.76
C VAL A 257 22.29 21.38 -2.24
N PRO A 258 21.46 22.27 -1.63
CA PRO A 258 21.35 22.36 -0.18
C PRO A 258 20.89 21.06 0.45
N VAL A 259 21.56 20.64 1.52
CA VAL A 259 21.22 19.43 2.29
C VAL A 259 20.90 19.84 3.72
N ILE A 260 19.67 19.58 4.15
CA ILE A 260 19.21 20.00 5.48
C ILE A 260 18.93 18.73 6.31
N PRO A 261 19.65 18.55 7.43
CA PRO A 261 19.41 17.42 8.34
C PRO A 261 18.11 17.63 9.10
N ILE A 262 17.21 16.64 9.06
CA ILE A 262 15.93 16.71 9.72
C ILE A 262 15.59 15.42 10.48
N SER A 263 14.67 15.54 11.44
CA SER A 263 13.88 14.44 11.99
C SER A 263 12.39 14.76 11.82
N ALA A 264 11.77 14.22 10.77
CA ALA A 264 10.37 14.51 10.48
C ALA A 264 9.43 14.03 11.61
N SER A 265 9.74 12.92 12.29
CA SER A 265 8.98 12.41 13.42
C SER A 265 9.00 13.38 14.60
N LYS A 266 10.17 13.89 14.97
CA LYS A 266 10.34 14.84 16.08
C LYS A 266 10.01 16.30 15.72
N GLY A 267 10.04 16.63 14.42
CA GLY A 267 9.84 18.01 13.94
C GLY A 267 11.11 18.87 13.95
N GLU A 268 12.28 18.24 14.13
CA GLU A 268 13.58 18.91 14.14
C GLU A 268 14.03 19.27 12.72
N GLY A 269 14.64 20.46 12.52
CA GLY A 269 15.18 20.93 11.25
C GLY A 269 14.14 21.36 10.19
N ILE A 270 12.82 21.23 10.48
CA ILE A 270 11.77 21.54 9.50
C ILE A 270 11.69 23.02 9.14
N ALA A 271 11.86 23.92 10.11
CA ALA A 271 11.81 25.36 9.86
C ALA A 271 12.95 25.79 8.92
N GLU A 272 14.14 25.28 9.12
CA GLU A 272 15.31 25.52 8.28
C GLU A 272 15.10 24.97 6.86
N LEU A 273 14.55 23.76 6.75
CA LEU A 273 14.19 23.15 5.46
C LEU A 273 13.24 24.05 4.66
N VAL A 274 12.19 24.57 5.31
CA VAL A 274 11.20 25.45 4.69
C VAL A 274 11.85 26.75 4.20
N GLU A 275 12.68 27.37 5.02
CA GLU A 275 13.37 28.61 4.66
C GLU A 275 14.29 28.40 3.44
N HIS A 276 15.09 27.34 3.44
CA HIS A 276 15.94 26.99 2.30
C HIS A 276 15.15 26.66 1.05
N ALA A 277 14.06 25.87 1.16
CA ALA A 277 13.23 25.53 0.02
C ALA A 277 12.63 26.78 -0.63
N ILE A 278 12.02 27.68 0.18
CA ILE A 278 11.45 28.92 -0.32
C ILE A 278 12.53 29.81 -0.99
N ASN A 279 13.70 29.94 -0.39
CA ASN A 279 14.77 30.74 -0.95
C ASN A 279 15.27 30.21 -2.29
N VAL A 280 15.52 28.88 -2.38
CA VAL A 280 15.97 28.21 -3.61
C VAL A 280 14.94 28.38 -4.74
N ALA A 281 13.65 28.19 -4.45
CA ALA A 281 12.59 28.37 -5.45
C ALA A 281 12.40 29.85 -5.85
N LYS A 282 12.38 30.76 -4.87
CA LYS A 282 12.16 32.19 -5.09
C LYS A 282 13.27 32.84 -5.93
N TYR A 283 14.50 32.43 -5.71
CA TYR A 283 15.68 32.95 -6.43
C TYR A 283 16.07 32.08 -7.62
N GLN A 284 15.29 31.01 -7.92
CA GLN A 284 15.57 30.05 -8.98
C GLN A 284 17.03 29.55 -8.94
N GLU A 285 17.42 29.05 -7.79
CA GLU A 285 18.76 28.49 -7.59
C GLU A 285 18.75 27.03 -8.11
N TYR A 286 19.37 26.83 -9.27
CA TYR A 286 19.50 25.51 -9.90
C TYR A 286 20.66 24.74 -9.30
N PRO A 287 20.65 23.38 -9.38
CA PRO A 287 21.75 22.54 -8.94
C PRO A 287 23.07 23.00 -9.53
N GLY A 288 24.08 23.15 -8.67
CA GLY A 288 25.45 23.60 -9.10
C GLY A 288 26.17 22.52 -9.90
N ARG A 289 25.81 21.27 -9.70
CA ARG A 289 26.37 20.11 -10.37
C ARG A 289 25.22 19.27 -10.99
N ILE A 290 25.39 18.88 -12.24
CA ILE A 290 24.48 17.99 -12.97
C ILE A 290 25.24 16.80 -13.60
N ASP A 291 26.56 16.75 -13.47
CA ASP A 291 27.42 15.71 -14.02
C ASP A 291 28.09 14.90 -12.89
N PHE A 292 27.92 13.59 -12.94
CA PHE A 292 28.41 12.63 -11.95
C PHE A 292 29.48 11.68 -12.50
N CYS A 293 30.03 11.97 -13.69
CA CYS A 293 30.96 11.07 -14.39
C CYS A 293 32.38 11.05 -13.82
N GLU A 294 32.74 11.97 -12.89
CA GLU A 294 34.08 12.05 -12.32
C GLU A 294 34.53 10.85 -11.48
N ALA A 295 33.57 10.07 -11.01
CA ALA A 295 33.80 8.87 -10.21
C ALA A 295 33.84 7.58 -11.05
N GLU A 296 33.91 7.71 -12.37
CA GLU A 296 33.97 6.54 -13.27
C GLU A 296 35.17 5.66 -12.96
N PRO A 297 34.99 4.34 -12.83
CA PRO A 297 36.08 3.39 -12.68
C PRO A 297 36.93 3.27 -13.99
N ASP A 298 36.48 3.89 -15.06
CA ASP A 298 37.11 3.87 -16.37
C ASP A 298 37.96 5.12 -16.58
N GLU A 299 39.29 4.98 -16.59
CA GLU A 299 40.25 6.06 -16.87
C GLU A 299 40.00 6.77 -18.21
N LYS A 300 39.25 6.15 -19.12
CA LYS A 300 38.94 6.70 -20.44
C LYS A 300 37.71 7.61 -20.47
N GLY A 301 36.86 7.58 -19.44
CA GLY A 301 35.65 8.39 -19.38
C GLY A 301 34.67 8.10 -20.53
N SER A 302 34.45 6.83 -20.86
CA SER A 302 33.65 6.40 -22.02
C SER A 302 32.18 6.83 -21.91
N VAL A 303 31.57 6.70 -20.71
CA VAL A 303 30.20 7.12 -20.45
C VAL A 303 30.07 8.64 -20.54
N HIS A 304 31.01 9.38 -19.99
CA HIS A 304 31.03 10.85 -20.10
C HIS A 304 31.05 11.33 -21.54
N ARG A 305 31.96 10.79 -22.36
CA ARG A 305 32.03 11.14 -23.78
C ARG A 305 30.75 10.80 -24.54
N CYS A 306 30.16 9.65 -24.26
CA CYS A 306 28.90 9.23 -24.87
C CYS A 306 27.77 10.21 -24.53
N ILE A 307 27.55 10.52 -23.24
CA ILE A 307 26.49 11.44 -22.81
C ILE A 307 26.73 12.85 -23.35
N HIS A 308 27.99 13.32 -23.37
CA HIS A 308 28.36 14.63 -23.93
C HIS A 308 28.05 14.71 -25.43
N ALA A 309 28.47 13.71 -26.22
CA ALA A 309 28.18 13.63 -27.66
C ALA A 309 26.69 13.57 -27.95
N ILE A 310 25.92 12.77 -27.18
CA ILE A 310 24.46 12.71 -27.30
C ILE A 310 23.82 14.05 -26.94
N SER A 311 24.33 14.75 -25.91
CA SER A 311 23.81 16.07 -25.52
C SER A 311 23.95 17.07 -26.68
N HIS A 312 25.07 17.10 -27.37
CA HIS A 312 25.23 17.93 -28.57
C HIS A 312 24.28 17.53 -29.71
N LEU A 313 24.11 16.22 -29.93
CA LEU A 313 23.23 15.72 -30.98
C LEU A 313 21.76 16.13 -30.79
N ILE A 314 21.29 16.23 -29.54
CA ILE A 314 19.86 16.45 -29.22
C ILE A 314 19.56 17.87 -28.71
N GLU A 315 20.55 18.77 -28.68
CA GLU A 315 20.43 20.07 -28.01
C GLU A 315 19.22 20.89 -28.52
N ASP A 316 19.05 20.97 -29.83
CA ASP A 316 17.94 21.72 -30.44
C ASP A 316 16.59 21.05 -30.20
N HIS A 317 16.51 19.73 -30.36
CA HIS A 317 15.29 18.95 -30.12
C HIS A 317 14.87 19.03 -28.65
N ALA A 318 15.81 18.94 -27.70
CA ALA A 318 15.53 19.04 -26.28
C ALA A 318 15.03 20.45 -25.89
N LYS A 319 15.52 21.52 -26.54
CA LYS A 319 15.06 22.90 -26.35
C LYS A 319 13.64 23.08 -26.86
N GLU A 320 13.30 22.55 -28.05
CA GLU A 320 11.95 22.63 -28.63
C GLU A 320 10.89 22.00 -27.73
N VAL A 321 11.18 20.82 -27.19
CA VAL A 321 10.25 20.10 -26.31
C VAL A 321 10.37 20.54 -24.84
N ASN A 322 11.35 21.44 -24.54
CA ASN A 322 11.61 21.96 -23.20
C ASN A 322 11.87 20.85 -22.14
N ILE A 323 12.66 19.84 -22.53
CA ILE A 323 13.14 18.77 -21.65
C ILE A 323 14.61 19.10 -21.27
N PRO A 324 15.00 18.94 -19.98
CA PRO A 324 16.37 19.18 -19.55
C PRO A 324 17.37 18.30 -20.33
N LEU A 325 18.38 18.95 -20.92
CA LEU A 325 19.29 18.33 -21.87
C LEU A 325 20.04 17.13 -21.28
N ARG A 326 20.57 17.26 -20.07
CA ARG A 326 21.31 16.19 -19.40
C ARG A 326 20.41 14.98 -19.11
N PHE A 327 19.20 15.24 -18.59
CA PHE A 327 18.19 14.19 -18.36
C PHE A 327 17.81 13.49 -19.66
N ALA A 328 17.55 14.24 -20.74
CA ALA A 328 17.24 13.66 -22.03
C ALA A 328 18.38 12.76 -22.55
N ALA A 329 19.62 13.23 -22.47
CA ALA A 329 20.78 12.49 -22.93
C ALA A 329 20.98 11.18 -22.14
N THR A 330 20.92 11.21 -20.80
CA THR A 330 21.05 10.01 -19.96
C THR A 330 19.91 9.01 -20.21
N LYS A 331 18.68 9.49 -20.39
CA LYS A 331 17.53 8.63 -20.71
C LYS A 331 17.60 8.03 -22.13
N LEU A 332 18.18 8.74 -23.09
CA LEU A 332 18.46 8.17 -24.41
C LEU A 332 19.54 7.09 -24.38
N VAL A 333 20.58 7.26 -23.56
CA VAL A 333 21.54 6.17 -23.31
C VAL A 333 20.83 4.94 -22.72
N GLU A 334 19.88 5.11 -21.79
CA GLU A 334 19.02 4.04 -21.24
C GLU A 334 18.04 3.49 -22.30
N ARG A 335 17.95 4.10 -23.48
CA ARG A 335 16.97 3.79 -24.54
C ARG A 335 15.51 3.90 -24.06
N ASP A 336 15.23 4.94 -23.28
CA ASP A 336 13.89 5.22 -22.78
C ASP A 336 12.93 5.55 -23.92
N PRO A 337 11.85 4.74 -24.11
CA PRO A 337 10.95 4.91 -25.25
C PRO A 337 10.12 6.18 -25.16
N LEU A 338 9.86 6.72 -23.96
CA LEU A 338 9.07 7.92 -23.77
C LEU A 338 9.86 9.17 -24.20
N ILE A 339 11.14 9.25 -23.83
CA ILE A 339 12.01 10.37 -24.27
C ILE A 339 12.31 10.27 -25.76
N LEU A 340 12.58 9.08 -26.28
CA LEU A 340 12.79 8.89 -27.71
C LEU A 340 11.60 9.36 -28.53
N LYS A 341 10.38 9.04 -28.08
CA LYS A 341 9.14 9.50 -28.71
C LYS A 341 8.91 11.01 -28.56
N ALA A 342 9.24 11.57 -27.40
CA ALA A 342 9.03 12.99 -27.11
C ALA A 342 9.93 13.90 -27.95
N LEU A 343 11.18 13.46 -28.20
CA LEU A 343 12.17 14.22 -28.99
C LEU A 343 11.98 14.08 -30.51
N ASP A 344 11.22 13.09 -30.98
CA ASP A 344 10.92 12.82 -32.41
C ASP A 344 12.14 12.95 -33.33
N LEU A 345 13.22 12.24 -32.96
CA LEU A 345 14.51 12.38 -33.66
C LEU A 345 14.48 11.82 -35.10
N PRO A 346 15.11 12.50 -36.07
CA PRO A 346 15.30 12.02 -37.42
C PRO A 346 16.02 10.66 -37.44
N LYS A 347 15.75 9.84 -38.47
CA LYS A 347 16.35 8.48 -38.59
C LYS A 347 17.89 8.49 -38.57
N ASN A 348 18.52 9.56 -39.09
CA ASN A 348 19.97 9.70 -39.10
C ASN A 348 20.50 9.91 -37.67
N ASP A 349 19.82 10.73 -36.88
CA ASP A 349 20.21 11.04 -35.50
C ASP A 349 19.99 9.82 -34.59
N VAL A 350 18.92 9.06 -34.82
CA VAL A 350 18.70 7.77 -34.15
C VAL A 350 19.81 6.77 -34.50
N LYS A 351 20.33 6.77 -35.73
CA LYS A 351 21.46 5.92 -36.12
C LYS A 351 22.71 6.37 -35.39
N ALA A 352 23.06 7.67 -35.44
CA ALA A 352 24.21 8.24 -34.74
C ALA A 352 24.14 7.96 -33.22
N LEU A 353 22.97 8.11 -32.61
CA LEU A 353 22.73 7.75 -31.21
C LEU A 353 23.09 6.28 -30.91
N ASN A 354 22.62 5.36 -31.75
CA ASN A 354 22.91 3.93 -31.56
C ASN A 354 24.40 3.62 -31.75
N ASP A 355 25.07 4.28 -32.68
CA ASP A 355 26.51 4.11 -32.93
C ASP A 355 27.33 4.60 -31.73
N LEU A 356 27.00 5.76 -31.15
CA LEU A 356 27.63 6.30 -29.94
C LEU A 356 27.44 5.37 -28.73
N ILE A 357 26.24 4.87 -28.54
CA ILE A 357 25.95 3.91 -27.46
C ILE A 357 26.75 2.61 -27.67
N SER A 358 26.76 2.06 -28.89
CA SER A 358 27.49 0.83 -29.19
C SER A 358 29.01 0.98 -29.03
N GLN A 359 29.55 2.18 -29.31
CA GLN A 359 30.95 2.47 -29.05
C GLN A 359 31.24 2.47 -27.54
N MET A 360 30.42 3.15 -26.73
CA MET A 360 30.54 3.15 -25.26
C MET A 360 30.48 1.73 -24.69
N GLU A 361 29.50 0.92 -25.14
CA GLU A 361 29.35 -0.48 -24.70
C GLU A 361 30.60 -1.31 -24.97
N LYS A 362 31.22 -1.13 -26.14
CA LYS A 362 32.48 -1.82 -26.51
C LYS A 362 33.67 -1.36 -25.66
N GLU A 363 33.79 -0.06 -25.43
CA GLU A 363 34.89 0.52 -24.64
C GLU A 363 34.77 0.14 -23.16
N ARG A 364 33.53 0.12 -22.61
CA ARG A 364 33.28 -0.15 -21.21
C ARG A 364 33.20 -1.64 -20.88
N GLY A 365 32.83 -2.48 -21.86
CA GLY A 365 32.57 -3.91 -21.65
C GLY A 365 31.29 -4.20 -20.90
N LEU A 366 30.44 -3.20 -20.70
CA LEU A 366 29.12 -3.28 -20.10
C LEU A 366 28.08 -2.76 -21.10
N ASP A 367 26.85 -3.26 -21.02
CA ASP A 367 25.78 -2.65 -21.80
C ASP A 367 25.42 -1.24 -21.27
N ASN A 368 24.67 -0.50 -22.06
CA ASN A 368 24.32 0.90 -21.83
C ASN A 368 23.67 1.14 -20.44
N ALA A 369 22.71 0.30 -20.05
CA ALA A 369 22.01 0.45 -18.80
C ALA A 369 22.89 0.12 -17.58
N ALA A 370 23.69 -0.95 -17.68
CA ALA A 370 24.64 -1.33 -16.63
C ALA A 370 25.77 -0.29 -16.48
N ALA A 371 26.26 0.27 -17.58
CA ALA A 371 27.32 1.29 -17.58
C ALA A 371 26.85 2.57 -16.85
N LEU A 372 25.63 3.05 -17.12
CA LEU A 372 25.07 4.21 -16.44
C LEU A 372 24.79 3.94 -14.95
N ALA A 373 24.23 2.79 -14.64
CA ALA A 373 23.98 2.41 -13.25
C ALA A 373 25.30 2.33 -12.48
N ASP A 374 26.35 1.73 -13.06
CA ASP A 374 27.68 1.61 -12.46
C ASP A 374 28.31 2.97 -12.22
N MET A 375 28.23 3.89 -13.18
CA MET A 375 28.69 5.28 -13.00
C MET A 375 27.99 5.96 -11.79
N ARG A 376 26.65 5.88 -11.72
CA ARG A 376 25.89 6.50 -10.63
C ARG A 376 26.21 5.87 -9.27
N PHE A 377 26.27 4.56 -9.19
CA PHE A 377 26.59 3.89 -7.93
C PHE A 377 28.05 4.08 -7.50
N SER A 378 29.00 4.17 -8.43
CA SER A 378 30.40 4.51 -8.12
C SER A 378 30.50 5.91 -7.51
N PHE A 379 29.76 6.90 -8.01
CA PHE A 379 29.67 8.22 -7.41
C PHE A 379 29.05 8.19 -6.01
N ILE A 380 27.93 7.47 -5.83
CA ILE A 380 27.27 7.30 -4.54
C ILE A 380 28.22 6.66 -3.52
N GLU A 381 28.96 5.63 -3.93
CA GLU A 381 29.91 4.93 -3.07
C GLU A 381 31.04 5.85 -2.61
N LYS A 382 31.63 6.63 -3.53
CA LYS A 382 32.63 7.64 -3.22
C LYS A 382 32.08 8.69 -2.24
N LEU A 383 30.86 9.18 -2.45
CA LEU A 383 30.21 10.14 -1.56
C LEU A 383 29.98 9.54 -0.17
N SER A 384 29.43 8.31 -0.14
CA SER A 384 29.16 7.62 1.13
C SER A 384 30.44 7.34 1.91
N GLU A 385 31.51 6.89 1.25
CA GLU A 385 32.80 6.65 1.89
C GLU A 385 33.45 7.93 2.43
N SER A 386 33.25 9.04 1.73
CA SER A 386 33.87 10.33 2.12
C SER A 386 33.12 11.01 3.27
N PHE A 387 31.79 10.95 3.30
CA PHE A 387 30.98 11.83 4.16
C PHE A 387 30.05 11.09 5.12
N VAL A 388 29.83 9.76 4.96
CA VAL A 388 28.92 8.99 5.81
C VAL A 388 29.71 8.07 6.72
N HIS A 389 29.71 8.36 8.00
CA HIS A 389 30.40 7.57 9.02
C HIS A 389 29.40 6.64 9.72
N LYS A 390 29.44 5.36 9.35
CA LYS A 390 28.65 4.30 10.00
C LYS A 390 29.45 3.71 11.16
N PRO A 391 28.82 3.43 12.32
CA PRO A 391 29.51 2.82 13.46
C PRO A 391 30.10 1.46 13.10
N SER A 392 31.24 1.14 13.68
CA SER A 392 31.90 -0.16 13.50
C SER A 392 31.16 -1.21 14.33
N GLY A 393 30.20 -1.91 13.70
CA GLY A 393 29.48 -3.01 14.34
C GLY A 393 27.98 -2.93 14.13
N GLU A 394 27.33 -4.07 14.44
CA GLU A 394 25.88 -4.14 14.40
C GLU A 394 25.25 -3.33 15.53
N THR A 395 24.30 -2.49 15.22
CA THR A 395 23.55 -1.72 16.23
C THR A 395 22.71 -2.66 17.11
N ILE A 396 22.33 -2.20 18.30
CA ILE A 396 21.44 -2.97 19.18
C ILE A 396 20.10 -3.24 18.48
N GLY A 397 19.61 -2.27 17.66
CA GLY A 397 18.42 -2.41 16.86
C GLY A 397 18.51 -3.50 15.81
N ASP A 398 19.64 -3.60 15.11
CA ASP A 398 19.85 -4.64 14.09
C ASP A 398 19.91 -6.05 14.74
N LYS A 399 20.58 -6.16 15.89
CA LYS A 399 20.63 -7.43 16.65
C LYS A 399 19.23 -7.85 17.11
N PHE A 400 18.42 -6.90 17.57
CA PHE A 400 17.04 -7.16 17.98
C PHE A 400 16.18 -7.56 16.77
N SER A 401 16.25 -6.81 15.67
CA SER A 401 15.53 -7.12 14.42
C SER A 401 15.89 -8.51 13.91
N ARG A 402 17.17 -8.89 13.90
CA ARG A 402 17.58 -10.24 13.47
C ARG A 402 17.07 -11.35 14.39
N ARG A 403 17.01 -11.11 15.71
CA ARG A 403 16.43 -12.11 16.64
C ARG A 403 14.95 -12.30 16.40
N LEU A 404 14.20 -11.20 16.22
CA LEU A 404 12.77 -11.27 15.87
C LEU A 404 12.56 -11.95 14.52
N ASP A 405 13.36 -11.63 13.53
CA ASP A 405 13.25 -12.21 12.20
C ASP A 405 13.51 -13.71 12.18
N LYS A 406 14.36 -14.26 13.06
CA LYS A 406 14.52 -15.71 13.21
C LYS A 406 13.21 -16.41 13.54
N VAL A 407 12.31 -15.76 14.30
CA VAL A 407 11.00 -16.30 14.67
C VAL A 407 9.95 -15.94 13.63
N LEU A 408 9.86 -14.65 13.28
CA LEU A 408 8.77 -14.09 12.47
C LEU A 408 8.91 -14.38 10.96
N THR A 409 10.11 -14.72 10.50
CA THR A 409 10.38 -15.14 9.11
C THR A 409 11.03 -16.51 9.00
N GLY A 410 11.12 -17.24 10.12
CA GLY A 410 11.71 -18.58 10.18
C GLY A 410 10.88 -19.61 9.40
N LYS A 411 11.56 -20.62 8.85
CA LYS A 411 10.98 -21.63 7.93
C LYS A 411 9.70 -22.31 8.45
N TYR A 412 9.62 -22.61 9.74
CA TYR A 412 8.48 -23.29 10.38
C TYR A 412 7.73 -22.38 11.33
N THR A 413 8.38 -21.37 11.88
CA THR A 413 7.83 -20.51 12.93
C THR A 413 7.04 -19.34 12.36
N ALA A 414 7.33 -18.86 11.15
CA ALA A 414 6.70 -17.67 10.57
C ALA A 414 5.18 -17.76 10.46
N ILE A 415 4.66 -18.86 9.90
CA ILE A 415 3.22 -19.08 9.73
C ILE A 415 2.54 -19.24 11.10
N LEU A 416 3.16 -19.97 12.02
CA LEU A 416 2.62 -20.18 13.36
C LEU A 416 2.60 -18.87 14.15
N ALA A 417 3.68 -18.10 14.13
CA ALA A 417 3.77 -16.78 14.76
C ALA A 417 2.74 -15.81 14.19
N PHE A 418 2.56 -15.83 12.87
CA PHE A 418 1.55 -15.02 12.19
C PHE A 418 0.14 -15.34 12.71
N PHE A 419 -0.25 -16.62 12.72
CA PHE A 419 -1.57 -17.02 13.22
C PHE A 419 -1.74 -16.71 14.72
N ALA A 420 -0.69 -16.87 15.53
CA ALA A 420 -0.74 -16.54 16.94
C ALA A 420 -0.94 -15.03 17.20
N ILE A 421 -0.22 -14.18 16.47
CA ILE A 421 -0.36 -12.71 16.55
C ILE A 421 -1.77 -12.30 16.11
N MET A 422 -2.24 -12.82 14.97
CA MET A 422 -3.57 -12.47 14.47
C MET A 422 -4.70 -12.98 15.36
N ALA A 423 -4.57 -14.22 15.88
CA ALA A 423 -5.52 -14.74 16.85
C ALA A 423 -5.57 -13.88 18.13
N GLY A 424 -4.41 -13.42 18.62
CA GLY A 424 -4.35 -12.48 19.74
C GLY A 424 -5.03 -11.15 19.46
N ILE A 425 -4.78 -10.56 18.29
CA ILE A 425 -5.42 -9.32 17.87
C ILE A 425 -6.94 -9.48 17.74
N PHE A 426 -7.40 -10.54 17.08
CA PHE A 426 -8.83 -10.79 16.93
C PHE A 426 -9.50 -11.11 18.27
N TYR A 427 -8.82 -11.88 19.15
CA TYR A 427 -9.32 -12.15 20.48
C TYR A 427 -9.49 -10.86 21.30
N LEU A 428 -8.54 -9.94 21.25
CA LEU A 428 -8.66 -8.65 21.95
C LEU A 428 -9.69 -7.75 21.31
N THR A 429 -9.76 -7.72 19.98
CA THR A 429 -10.66 -6.83 19.23
C THR A 429 -12.12 -7.24 19.33
N PHE A 430 -12.43 -8.53 19.18
CA PHE A 430 -13.80 -9.06 19.20
C PHE A 430 -14.18 -9.71 20.54
N GLY A 431 -13.24 -9.86 21.45
CA GLY A 431 -13.41 -10.37 22.79
C GLY A 431 -13.41 -9.23 23.82
N PRO A 432 -12.61 -9.35 24.91
CA PRO A 432 -12.80 -8.55 26.11
C PRO A 432 -12.77 -7.03 25.89
N VAL A 433 -11.85 -6.54 25.05
CA VAL A 433 -11.68 -5.09 24.86
C VAL A 433 -12.80 -4.53 23.98
N GLY A 434 -13.03 -5.16 22.82
CA GLY A 434 -14.03 -4.66 21.88
C GLY A 434 -15.46 -4.80 22.43
N THR A 435 -15.77 -5.92 23.08
CA THR A 435 -17.11 -6.15 23.70
C THR A 435 -17.39 -5.13 24.79
N PHE A 436 -16.44 -4.94 25.73
CA PHE A 436 -16.58 -3.97 26.79
C PHE A 436 -16.84 -2.54 26.29
N LEU A 437 -16.06 -2.09 25.28
CA LEU A 437 -16.25 -0.77 24.69
C LEU A 437 -17.56 -0.66 23.90
N SER A 438 -17.99 -1.74 23.23
CA SER A 438 -19.28 -1.78 22.53
C SER A 438 -20.46 -1.76 23.47
N GLU A 439 -20.39 -2.44 24.61
CA GLU A 439 -21.43 -2.42 25.65
C GLU A 439 -21.59 -1.01 26.23
N ILE A 440 -20.48 -0.30 26.49
CA ILE A 440 -20.53 1.11 26.92
C ILE A 440 -21.23 1.97 25.86
N MET A 441 -20.85 1.78 24.57
CA MET A 441 -21.45 2.55 23.47
C MET A 441 -22.95 2.24 23.32
N GLN A 442 -23.34 0.95 23.41
CA GLN A 442 -24.74 0.53 23.38
C GLN A 442 -25.53 1.13 24.54
N PHE A 443 -24.96 1.13 25.74
CA PHE A 443 -25.60 1.76 26.90
C PHE A 443 -25.82 3.26 26.65
N CYS A 444 -24.83 3.99 26.16
CA CYS A 444 -24.99 5.40 25.82
C CYS A 444 -26.05 5.66 24.75
N ILE A 445 -26.13 4.78 23.73
CA ILE A 445 -27.14 4.87 22.66
C ILE A 445 -28.52 4.60 23.22
N MET A 446 -28.67 3.59 24.08
CA MET A 446 -29.94 3.22 24.70
C MET A 446 -30.46 4.36 25.57
N GLU A 447 -29.63 4.91 26.47
CA GLU A 447 -29.99 6.07 27.29
C GLU A 447 -30.40 7.30 26.44
N ALA A 448 -29.69 7.57 25.36
CA ALA A 448 -30.03 8.65 24.44
C ALA A 448 -31.36 8.38 23.70
N THR A 449 -31.63 7.12 23.36
CA THR A 449 -32.89 6.72 22.72
C THR A 449 -34.04 6.85 23.69
N ASP A 450 -33.93 6.33 24.93
CA ASP A 450 -34.96 6.37 25.96
C ASP A 450 -35.26 7.83 26.41
N PHE A 451 -34.22 8.65 26.50
CA PHE A 451 -34.39 10.10 26.77
C PHE A 451 -35.18 10.77 25.63
N THR A 452 -34.83 10.46 24.38
CA THR A 452 -35.51 11.05 23.21
C THR A 452 -36.94 10.56 23.11
N ASP A 453 -37.19 9.27 23.35
CA ASP A 453 -38.51 8.65 23.34
C ASP A 453 -39.43 9.30 24.39
N SER A 454 -38.92 9.51 25.60
CA SER A 454 -39.65 10.19 26.70
C SER A 454 -40.00 11.63 26.35
N MET A 455 -39.05 12.36 25.72
CA MET A 455 -39.27 13.75 25.29
C MET A 455 -40.30 13.85 24.14
N LEU A 456 -40.22 12.95 23.15
CA LEU A 456 -41.18 12.91 22.02
C LEU A 456 -42.58 12.56 22.48
N THR A 457 -42.70 11.65 23.45
CA THR A 457 -43.96 11.21 24.07
C THR A 457 -44.59 12.39 24.88
N LEU A 458 -43.80 13.10 25.67
CA LEU A 458 -44.24 14.30 26.37
C LEU A 458 -44.73 15.42 25.44
N TYR A 459 -44.09 15.56 24.30
CA TYR A 459 -44.45 16.55 23.26
C TYR A 459 -45.72 16.16 22.50
N GLY A 460 -46.16 14.90 22.56
CA GLY A 460 -47.37 14.42 21.87
C GLY A 460 -47.24 14.35 20.38
N LEU A 461 -46.07 13.95 19.88
CA LEU A 461 -45.77 13.86 18.44
C LEU A 461 -46.66 12.81 17.74
N ASN A 462 -46.91 13.02 16.45
CA ASN A 462 -47.59 12.03 15.63
C ASN A 462 -46.86 10.67 15.69
N PRO A 463 -47.59 9.56 15.95
CA PRO A 463 -47.00 8.22 16.11
C PRO A 463 -46.08 7.80 14.96
N VAL A 464 -46.38 8.20 13.73
CA VAL A 464 -45.54 7.91 12.54
C VAL A 464 -44.18 8.60 12.63
N VAL A 465 -44.17 9.88 13.03
CA VAL A 465 -42.92 10.66 13.16
C VAL A 465 -42.14 10.17 14.36
N HIS A 466 -42.82 9.78 15.43
CA HIS A 466 -42.21 9.17 16.60
C HIS A 466 -41.47 7.85 16.23
N SER A 467 -42.15 6.93 15.53
CA SER A 467 -41.55 5.67 15.04
C SER A 467 -40.41 5.92 14.03
N LEU A 468 -40.53 6.92 13.16
CA LEU A 468 -39.44 7.30 12.25
C LEU A 468 -38.17 7.68 13.03
N ILE A 469 -38.31 8.46 14.10
CA ILE A 469 -37.16 8.92 14.88
C ILE A 469 -36.58 7.77 15.69
N ILE A 470 -37.39 7.03 16.43
CA ILE A 470 -36.90 5.98 17.32
C ILE A 470 -36.52 4.71 16.54
N ASP A 471 -37.44 4.14 15.75
CA ASP A 471 -37.25 2.84 15.09
C ASP A 471 -36.46 3.00 13.78
N GLY A 472 -36.62 4.14 13.08
CA GLY A 472 -35.92 4.42 11.84
C GLY A 472 -34.50 4.97 12.07
N ILE A 473 -34.38 6.08 12.80
CA ILE A 473 -33.11 6.81 12.93
C ILE A 473 -32.26 6.25 14.07
N PHE A 474 -32.79 6.24 15.32
CA PHE A 474 -31.99 5.82 16.46
C PHE A 474 -31.62 4.34 16.42
N ALA A 475 -32.53 3.45 16.04
CA ALA A 475 -32.23 2.04 15.88
C ALA A 475 -31.18 1.79 14.78
N GLY A 476 -31.34 2.43 13.61
CA GLY A 476 -30.43 2.25 12.49
C GLY A 476 -29.05 2.85 12.70
N VAL A 477 -28.99 4.09 13.14
CA VAL A 477 -27.73 4.81 13.44
C VAL A 477 -27.04 4.20 14.65
N GLY A 478 -27.80 3.84 15.68
CA GLY A 478 -27.31 3.21 16.90
C GLY A 478 -26.62 1.87 16.62
N ALA A 479 -27.21 1.03 15.79
CA ALA A 479 -26.61 -0.23 15.36
C ALA A 479 -25.21 -0.02 14.73
N VAL A 480 -25.03 1.03 13.94
CA VAL A 480 -23.73 1.34 13.34
C VAL A 480 -22.71 1.88 14.33
N LEU A 481 -23.17 2.80 15.22
CA LEU A 481 -22.30 3.39 16.23
C LEU A 481 -21.83 2.34 17.26
N SER A 482 -22.63 1.32 17.54
CA SER A 482 -22.25 0.25 18.47
C SER A 482 -21.02 -0.55 18.01
N PHE A 483 -20.74 -0.61 16.69
CA PHE A 483 -19.56 -1.28 16.13
C PHE A 483 -18.32 -0.36 16.02
N LEU A 484 -18.49 0.95 16.18
CA LEU A 484 -17.38 1.91 16.06
C LEU A 484 -16.20 1.59 17.01
N PRO A 485 -16.43 1.24 18.29
CA PRO A 485 -15.34 0.90 19.19
C PRO A 485 -14.52 -0.32 18.73
N VAL A 486 -15.17 -1.36 18.24
CA VAL A 486 -14.48 -2.56 17.70
C VAL A 486 -13.60 -2.18 16.51
N ILE A 487 -14.11 -1.32 15.64
CA ILE A 487 -13.36 -0.84 14.48
C ILE A 487 -12.15 -0.01 14.90
N ILE A 488 -12.30 0.85 15.92
CA ILE A 488 -11.19 1.64 16.48
C ILE A 488 -10.11 0.72 17.06
N VAL A 489 -10.47 -0.29 17.83
CA VAL A 489 -9.53 -1.26 18.40
C VAL A 489 -8.83 -2.06 17.32
N LEU A 490 -9.54 -2.49 16.28
CA LEU A 490 -8.96 -3.18 15.15
C LEU A 490 -7.92 -2.29 14.43
N PHE A 491 -8.27 -1.04 14.12
CA PHE A 491 -7.34 -0.11 13.49
C PHE A 491 -6.14 0.22 14.38
N PHE A 492 -6.31 0.27 15.68
CA PHE A 492 -5.21 0.45 16.63
C PHE A 492 -4.17 -0.66 16.48
N PHE A 493 -4.57 -1.92 16.53
CA PHE A 493 -3.64 -3.04 16.37
C PHE A 493 -3.04 -3.11 14.96
N LEU A 494 -3.85 -2.86 13.92
CA LEU A 494 -3.35 -2.85 12.55
C LEU A 494 -2.32 -1.74 12.32
N SER A 495 -2.53 -0.56 12.89
CA SER A 495 -1.57 0.54 12.80
C SER A 495 -0.25 0.19 13.49
N ILE A 496 -0.29 -0.48 14.64
CA ILE A 496 0.90 -0.98 15.32
C ILE A 496 1.66 -1.98 14.44
N LEU A 497 0.95 -2.93 13.81
CA LEU A 497 1.58 -3.91 12.92
C LEU A 497 2.19 -3.26 11.67
N GLU A 498 1.54 -2.24 11.13
CA GLU A 498 2.01 -1.50 9.94
C GLU A 498 3.26 -0.68 10.28
N ASP A 499 3.19 0.17 11.30
CA ASP A 499 4.30 1.04 11.71
C ASP A 499 5.51 0.26 12.23
N SER A 500 5.29 -0.90 12.88
CA SER A 500 6.39 -1.75 13.35
C SER A 500 7.21 -2.40 12.23
N GLY A 501 6.73 -2.39 10.97
CA GLY A 501 7.33 -3.09 9.83
C GLY A 501 7.03 -4.59 9.77
N TYR A 502 6.13 -5.11 10.62
CA TYR A 502 5.75 -6.52 10.61
C TYR A 502 4.98 -6.90 9.34
N MET A 503 4.14 -5.98 8.82
CA MET A 503 3.36 -6.25 7.59
C MET A 503 4.22 -6.53 6.36
N ALA A 504 5.42 -5.92 6.27
CA ALA A 504 6.37 -6.23 5.21
C ALA A 504 6.86 -7.69 5.28
N ARG A 505 7.08 -8.21 6.49
CA ARG A 505 7.48 -9.62 6.72
C ARG A 505 6.35 -10.59 6.36
N VAL A 506 5.14 -10.25 6.72
CA VAL A 506 3.95 -11.04 6.34
C VAL A 506 3.83 -11.13 4.82
N ALA A 507 3.96 -10.00 4.13
CA ALA A 507 3.95 -9.96 2.66
C ALA A 507 5.07 -10.81 2.05
N PHE A 508 6.27 -10.77 2.64
CA PHE A 508 7.41 -11.58 2.24
C PHE A 508 7.13 -13.09 2.40
N VAL A 509 6.56 -13.51 3.52
CA VAL A 509 6.24 -14.92 3.79
C VAL A 509 5.15 -15.44 2.87
N MET A 510 4.12 -14.62 2.60
CA MET A 510 2.93 -15.02 1.86
C MET A 510 3.05 -14.90 0.34
N ASP A 511 4.07 -14.21 -0.19
CA ASP A 511 4.20 -13.93 -1.63
C ASP A 511 4.14 -15.20 -2.49
N LYS A 512 4.81 -16.26 -2.11
CA LYS A 512 4.83 -17.53 -2.88
C LYS A 512 3.45 -18.17 -3.00
N ILE A 513 2.64 -18.10 -1.94
CA ILE A 513 1.29 -18.69 -1.92
C ILE A 513 0.36 -17.85 -2.80
N LEU A 514 0.34 -16.54 -2.59
CA LEU A 514 -0.56 -15.64 -3.30
C LEU A 514 -0.26 -15.52 -4.79
N ARG A 515 1.00 -15.63 -5.16
CA ARG A 515 1.40 -15.64 -6.57
C ARG A 515 0.81 -16.81 -7.36
N LYS A 516 0.59 -17.98 -6.73
CA LYS A 516 -0.09 -19.09 -7.38
C LYS A 516 -1.50 -18.71 -7.85
N ILE A 517 -2.21 -17.94 -7.05
CA ILE A 517 -3.55 -17.43 -7.41
C ILE A 517 -3.50 -16.11 -8.20
N GLY A 518 -2.31 -15.61 -8.53
CA GLY A 518 -2.13 -14.43 -9.38
C GLY A 518 -2.06 -13.10 -8.64
N LEU A 519 -1.81 -13.09 -7.34
CA LEU A 519 -1.68 -11.90 -6.49
C LEU A 519 -0.26 -11.74 -5.97
N SER A 520 0.14 -10.52 -5.62
CA SER A 520 1.38 -10.24 -4.88
C SER A 520 1.21 -10.51 -3.39
N GLY A 521 2.30 -10.74 -2.67
CA GLY A 521 2.29 -10.96 -1.23
C GLY A 521 1.64 -9.81 -0.44
N ARG A 522 1.72 -8.59 -0.94
CA ARG A 522 1.09 -7.40 -0.32
C ARG A 522 -0.45 -7.50 -0.28
N SER A 523 -1.07 -8.21 -1.22
CA SER A 523 -2.54 -8.42 -1.24
C SER A 523 -3.06 -9.21 -0.05
N PHE A 524 -2.18 -9.92 0.68
CA PHE A 524 -2.55 -10.70 1.84
C PHE A 524 -3.09 -9.84 2.98
N VAL A 525 -2.51 -8.67 3.18
CA VAL A 525 -2.90 -7.74 4.26
C VAL A 525 -4.36 -7.28 4.13
N PRO A 526 -4.81 -6.72 2.99
CA PRO A 526 -6.22 -6.43 2.77
C PRO A 526 -7.15 -7.63 2.96
N MET A 527 -6.78 -8.79 2.44
CA MET A 527 -7.59 -10.00 2.58
C MET A 527 -7.74 -10.42 4.04
N LEU A 528 -6.67 -10.31 4.82
CA LEU A 528 -6.69 -10.60 6.25
C LEU A 528 -7.61 -9.64 7.02
N ILE A 529 -7.51 -8.34 6.75
CA ILE A 529 -8.40 -7.33 7.34
C ILE A 529 -9.87 -7.65 7.01
N GLY A 530 -10.14 -8.28 5.86
CA GLY A 530 -11.46 -8.72 5.43
C GLY A 530 -12.15 -9.68 6.38
N PHE A 531 -11.41 -10.47 7.16
CA PHE A 531 -11.99 -11.31 8.24
C PHE A 531 -12.53 -10.48 9.40
N GLY A 532 -12.03 -9.29 9.60
CA GLY A 532 -12.60 -8.33 10.56
C GLY A 532 -13.74 -7.54 9.93
N CYS A 533 -13.44 -6.74 8.90
CA CYS A 533 -14.41 -5.90 8.21
C CYS A 533 -14.00 -5.65 6.75
N SER A 534 -14.95 -5.82 5.81
CA SER A 534 -14.69 -5.61 4.37
C SER A 534 -14.42 -4.15 4.01
N VAL A 535 -14.97 -3.17 4.74
CA VAL A 535 -14.79 -1.73 4.45
C VAL A 535 -13.31 -1.32 4.58
N PRO A 536 -12.65 -1.49 5.75
CA PRO A 536 -11.23 -1.18 5.86
C PRO A 536 -10.35 -2.06 4.98
N ALA A 537 -10.75 -3.30 4.73
CA ALA A 537 -10.04 -4.20 3.83
C ALA A 537 -9.97 -3.64 2.40
N ILE A 538 -11.09 -3.18 1.86
CA ILE A 538 -11.16 -2.56 0.53
C ILE A 538 -10.34 -1.26 0.52
N MET A 539 -10.45 -0.42 1.55
CA MET A 539 -9.68 0.83 1.65
C MET A 539 -8.17 0.58 1.71
N SER A 540 -7.72 -0.49 2.39
CA SER A 540 -6.29 -0.82 2.50
C SER A 540 -5.67 -1.29 1.17
N THR A 541 -6.49 -1.68 0.18
CA THR A 541 -5.98 -2.04 -1.16
C THR A 541 -5.32 -0.89 -1.90
N ARG A 542 -5.48 0.35 -1.45
CA ARG A 542 -4.77 1.54 -1.98
C ARG A 542 -3.26 1.45 -1.85
N THR A 543 -2.76 0.66 -0.89
CA THR A 543 -1.33 0.43 -0.72
C THR A 543 -0.73 -0.54 -1.74
N LEU A 544 -1.57 -1.13 -2.60
CA LEU A 544 -1.11 -2.07 -3.62
C LEU A 544 -0.62 -1.31 -4.86
N PRO A 545 0.61 -1.59 -5.33
CA PRO A 545 1.23 -0.86 -6.44
C PRO A 545 0.61 -1.19 -7.81
N SER A 546 -0.14 -2.29 -7.92
CA SER A 546 -0.75 -2.74 -9.16
C SER A 546 -2.25 -2.53 -9.14
N GLU A 547 -2.77 -1.79 -10.12
CA GLU A 547 -4.22 -1.63 -10.32
C GLU A 547 -4.93 -2.97 -10.53
N ARG A 548 -4.26 -3.90 -11.23
CA ARG A 548 -4.72 -5.26 -11.41
C ARG A 548 -4.86 -6.00 -10.09
N ASP A 549 -3.80 -6.00 -9.26
CA ASP A 549 -3.81 -6.67 -7.97
C ASP A 549 -4.82 -6.00 -7.02
N ARG A 550 -4.94 -4.67 -7.08
CA ARG A 550 -5.94 -3.90 -6.34
C ARG A 550 -7.37 -4.33 -6.69
N LYS A 551 -7.73 -4.32 -7.98
CA LYS A 551 -9.04 -4.76 -8.44
C LYS A 551 -9.34 -6.20 -8.02
N MET A 552 -8.42 -7.11 -8.28
CA MET A 552 -8.58 -8.52 -7.95
C MET A 552 -8.75 -8.74 -6.43
N THR A 553 -7.96 -8.03 -5.60
CA THR A 553 -8.07 -8.12 -4.14
C THR A 553 -9.42 -7.59 -3.64
N ILE A 554 -9.93 -6.48 -4.21
CA ILE A 554 -11.26 -5.94 -3.87
C ILE A 554 -12.36 -6.96 -4.18
N PHE A 555 -12.29 -7.65 -5.32
CA PHE A 555 -13.26 -8.71 -5.67
C PHE A 555 -13.19 -9.92 -4.74
N LEU A 556 -12.01 -10.23 -4.20
CA LEU A 556 -11.79 -11.36 -3.29
C LEU A 556 -12.16 -11.07 -1.84
N THR A 557 -12.06 -9.82 -1.41
CA THR A 557 -12.32 -9.41 -0.01
C THR A 557 -13.70 -9.88 0.51
N PRO A 558 -14.83 -9.81 -0.22
CA PRO A 558 -16.13 -10.24 0.29
C PRO A 558 -16.28 -11.73 0.60
N PHE A 559 -15.40 -12.60 0.04
CA PHE A 559 -15.38 -14.03 0.36
C PHE A 559 -14.87 -14.30 1.77
N MET A 560 -14.13 -13.34 2.36
CA MET A 560 -13.67 -13.44 3.74
C MET A 560 -14.87 -13.21 4.69
N SER A 561 -15.00 -14.08 5.68
CA SER A 561 -16.09 -13.99 6.64
C SER A 561 -15.80 -12.86 7.63
N CYS A 562 -16.52 -11.74 7.52
CA CYS A 562 -16.38 -10.61 8.45
C CYS A 562 -17.11 -10.89 9.77
N SER A 563 -16.75 -10.13 10.83
CA SER A 563 -17.32 -10.27 12.17
C SER A 563 -18.83 -10.10 12.23
N ALA A 564 -19.42 -9.25 11.38
CA ALA A 564 -20.86 -9.03 11.31
C ALA A 564 -21.68 -10.28 10.90
N LYS A 565 -21.02 -11.31 10.34
CA LYS A 565 -21.67 -12.59 10.01
C LYS A 565 -21.71 -13.56 11.20
N LEU A 566 -20.85 -13.35 12.23
CA LEU A 566 -20.76 -14.24 13.39
C LEU A 566 -22.09 -14.39 14.16
N PRO A 567 -22.87 -13.34 14.44
CA PRO A 567 -24.16 -13.50 15.11
C PRO A 567 -25.11 -14.45 14.38
N ILE A 568 -25.12 -14.41 13.03
CA ILE A 568 -25.91 -15.34 12.22
C ILE A 568 -25.41 -16.77 12.41
N TYR A 569 -24.10 -17.00 12.39
CA TYR A 569 -23.52 -18.33 12.57
C TYR A 569 -23.83 -18.90 13.95
N VAL A 570 -23.62 -18.08 14.99
CA VAL A 570 -23.90 -18.51 16.38
C VAL A 570 -25.36 -18.87 16.55
N LEU A 571 -26.31 -18.04 16.10
CA LEU A 571 -27.75 -18.29 16.22
C LEU A 571 -28.13 -19.62 15.55
N PHE A 572 -27.76 -19.80 14.27
CA PHE A 572 -28.15 -20.99 13.52
C PHE A 572 -27.42 -22.25 13.99
N THR A 573 -26.15 -22.15 14.38
CA THR A 573 -25.42 -23.31 14.90
C THR A 573 -25.93 -23.74 16.29
N ALA A 574 -26.34 -22.79 17.12
CA ALA A 574 -27.00 -23.12 18.40
C ALA A 574 -28.36 -23.83 18.20
N ALA A 575 -29.17 -23.34 17.25
CA ALA A 575 -30.49 -23.90 16.99
C ALA A 575 -30.44 -25.27 16.31
N PHE A 576 -29.54 -25.49 15.35
CA PHE A 576 -29.59 -26.71 14.51
C PHE A 576 -28.42 -27.67 14.69
N PHE A 577 -27.27 -27.20 15.22
CA PHE A 577 -26.00 -27.95 15.29
C PHE A 577 -25.37 -27.90 16.68
N ALA A 578 -26.18 -27.97 17.75
CA ALA A 578 -25.72 -27.76 19.12
C ALA A 578 -24.50 -28.63 19.53
N LYS A 579 -24.38 -29.87 19.00
CA LYS A 579 -23.24 -30.77 19.27
C LYS A 579 -21.96 -30.44 18.48
N ASN A 580 -22.09 -29.72 17.33
CA ASN A 580 -21.01 -29.54 16.36
C ASN A 580 -20.83 -28.06 15.96
N GLN A 581 -21.20 -27.12 16.84
CA GLN A 581 -21.19 -25.68 16.54
C GLN A 581 -19.86 -25.19 15.95
N VAL A 582 -18.75 -25.48 16.63
CA VAL A 582 -17.41 -25.06 16.25
C VAL A 582 -17.01 -25.63 14.88
N GLN A 583 -17.35 -26.91 14.62
CA GLN A 583 -17.00 -27.55 13.35
C GLN A 583 -17.76 -26.91 12.18
N VAL A 584 -19.04 -26.59 12.37
CA VAL A 584 -19.88 -25.94 11.35
C VAL A 584 -19.37 -24.52 11.09
N ILE A 585 -19.05 -23.74 12.11
CA ILE A 585 -18.49 -22.39 11.95
C ILE A 585 -17.15 -22.47 11.21
N LEU A 586 -16.25 -23.36 11.60
CA LEU A 586 -14.97 -23.55 10.91
C LEU A 586 -15.16 -23.96 9.44
N SER A 587 -16.13 -24.86 9.17
CA SER A 587 -16.44 -25.27 7.79
C SER A 587 -16.88 -24.08 6.92
N LEU A 588 -17.65 -23.13 7.46
CA LEU A 588 -18.05 -21.92 6.75
C LEU A 588 -16.84 -21.05 6.39
N TYR A 589 -15.89 -20.86 7.32
CA TYR A 589 -14.66 -20.13 7.02
C TYR A 589 -13.85 -20.82 5.92
N PHE A 590 -13.71 -22.16 5.97
CA PHE A 590 -13.03 -22.92 4.92
C PHE A 590 -13.73 -22.82 3.57
N ILE A 591 -15.07 -22.90 3.55
CA ILE A 591 -15.86 -22.75 2.32
C ILE A 591 -15.59 -21.37 1.69
N GLY A 592 -15.62 -20.29 2.49
CA GLY A 592 -15.33 -18.95 2.01
C GLY A 592 -13.94 -18.83 1.37
N ILE A 593 -12.90 -19.37 2.05
CA ILE A 593 -11.53 -19.37 1.54
C ILE A 593 -11.41 -20.20 0.25
N ILE A 594 -11.98 -21.39 0.21
CA ILE A 594 -11.92 -22.28 -0.97
C ILE A 594 -12.61 -21.64 -2.17
N VAL A 595 -13.83 -21.12 -1.98
CA VAL A 595 -14.57 -20.43 -3.05
C VAL A 595 -13.80 -19.19 -3.52
N GLY A 596 -13.21 -18.42 -2.59
CA GLY A 596 -12.34 -17.29 -2.92
C GLY A 596 -11.12 -17.69 -3.75
N ILE A 597 -10.46 -18.80 -3.42
CA ILE A 597 -9.32 -19.33 -4.19
C ILE A 597 -9.76 -19.76 -5.59
N ILE A 598 -10.86 -20.51 -5.70
CA ILE A 598 -11.42 -20.94 -7.01
C ILE A 598 -11.75 -19.71 -7.86
N PHE A 599 -12.43 -18.74 -7.27
CA PHE A 599 -12.75 -17.50 -7.95
C PHE A 599 -11.51 -16.73 -8.38
N ALA A 600 -10.48 -16.66 -7.53
CA ALA A 600 -9.19 -16.04 -7.88
C ALA A 600 -8.54 -16.72 -9.10
N PHE A 601 -8.57 -18.06 -9.19
CA PHE A 601 -8.09 -18.77 -10.37
C PHE A 601 -8.91 -18.43 -11.62
N ILE A 602 -10.23 -18.40 -11.52
CA ILE A 602 -11.09 -18.00 -12.64
C ILE A 602 -10.72 -16.59 -13.12
N MET A 603 -10.64 -15.62 -12.21
CA MET A 603 -10.31 -14.24 -12.52
C MET A 603 -8.91 -14.09 -13.13
N LYS A 604 -7.92 -14.85 -12.66
CA LYS A 604 -6.55 -14.87 -13.20
C LYS A 604 -6.51 -15.27 -14.67
N TYR A 605 -7.30 -16.27 -15.06
CA TYR A 605 -7.27 -16.80 -16.44
C TYR A 605 -8.23 -16.08 -17.38
N THR A 606 -9.24 -15.38 -16.86
CA THR A 606 -10.26 -14.69 -17.66
C THR A 606 -10.01 -13.19 -17.77
N PHE A 607 -10.24 -12.45 -16.70
CA PHE A 607 -10.29 -10.98 -16.69
C PHE A 607 -8.94 -10.33 -16.36
N PHE A 608 -8.16 -10.91 -15.44
CA PHE A 608 -6.91 -10.32 -14.97
C PHE A 608 -5.70 -11.14 -15.42
N LYS A 609 -5.55 -11.29 -16.74
CA LYS A 609 -4.41 -11.96 -17.36
C LYS A 609 -3.12 -11.18 -17.06
N GLY A 610 -2.00 -11.89 -16.90
CA GLY A 610 -0.68 -11.34 -16.65
C GLY A 610 -0.08 -11.82 -15.33
N GLU A 611 1.22 -11.55 -15.14
CA GLU A 611 1.93 -11.87 -13.89
C GLU A 611 1.77 -10.71 -12.89
N PRO A 612 1.73 -11.00 -11.58
CA PRO A 612 1.75 -9.95 -10.58
C PRO A 612 3.08 -9.19 -10.65
N VAL A 613 3.02 -7.89 -10.34
CA VAL A 613 4.20 -7.01 -10.32
C VAL A 613 5.36 -7.67 -9.58
N PRO A 614 6.60 -7.61 -10.09
CA PRO A 614 7.77 -8.14 -9.41
C PRO A 614 7.84 -7.64 -7.96
N PHE A 615 8.14 -8.56 -7.08
CA PHE A 615 8.24 -8.27 -5.67
C PHE A 615 9.69 -7.93 -5.35
N VAL A 616 10.04 -6.66 -5.49
CA VAL A 616 11.30 -6.14 -4.97
C VAL A 616 10.93 -5.22 -3.82
N MET A 617 11.25 -5.60 -2.60
CA MET A 617 10.86 -4.86 -1.40
C MET A 617 12.00 -4.91 -0.37
N GLU A 618 12.20 -3.78 0.29
CA GLU A 618 13.00 -3.75 1.50
C GLU A 618 12.20 -4.28 2.69
N LEU A 619 12.89 -4.99 3.57
CA LEU A 619 12.36 -5.27 4.90
C LEU A 619 12.86 -4.16 5.84
N PRO A 620 12.03 -3.16 6.19
CA PRO A 620 12.44 -2.07 7.07
C PRO A 620 12.81 -2.65 8.44
N ASN A 621 13.76 -2.04 9.14
CA ASN A 621 14.06 -2.41 10.52
C ASN A 621 12.82 -2.27 11.40
N TYR A 622 12.69 -3.12 12.45
CA TYR A 622 11.58 -2.98 13.39
C TYR A 622 11.74 -1.67 14.15
N ARG A 623 10.64 -0.92 14.19
CA ARG A 623 10.54 0.36 14.88
C ARG A 623 9.40 0.31 15.90
N MET A 624 9.58 1.02 17.02
CA MET A 624 8.46 1.26 17.91
C MET A 624 7.50 2.24 17.26
N PRO A 625 6.19 1.92 17.20
CA PRO A 625 5.19 2.82 16.63
C PRO A 625 5.17 4.17 17.36
N ASP A 626 5.07 5.25 16.62
CA ASP A 626 4.88 6.58 17.20
C ASP A 626 3.42 6.77 17.63
N ALA A 627 3.21 6.96 18.93
CA ALA A 627 1.88 7.08 19.54
C ALA A 627 1.03 8.19 18.87
N LEU A 628 1.64 9.31 18.48
CA LEU A 628 0.92 10.42 17.84
C LEU A 628 0.49 10.08 16.42
N ASN A 629 1.31 9.38 15.66
CA ASN A 629 0.98 8.92 14.32
C ASN A 629 -0.12 7.87 14.35
N VAL A 630 -0.03 6.90 15.27
CA VAL A 630 -1.08 5.90 15.50
C VAL A 630 -2.41 6.58 15.84
N TYR A 631 -2.42 7.54 16.78
CA TYR A 631 -3.62 8.28 17.14
C TYR A 631 -4.23 9.03 15.94
N ARG A 632 -3.42 9.76 15.17
CA ARG A 632 -3.87 10.49 13.97
C ARG A 632 -4.46 9.56 12.91
N LEU A 633 -3.81 8.43 12.69
CA LEU A 633 -4.26 7.44 11.72
C LEU A 633 -5.61 6.84 12.16
N ILE A 634 -5.75 6.47 13.45
CA ILE A 634 -7.00 5.97 14.00
C ILE A 634 -8.10 7.02 13.86
N TYR A 635 -7.83 8.27 14.26
CA TYR A 635 -8.79 9.36 14.18
C TYR A 635 -9.25 9.59 12.73
N SER A 636 -8.31 9.62 11.78
CA SER A 636 -8.63 9.79 10.36
C SER A 636 -9.50 8.65 9.83
N LYS A 637 -9.15 7.40 10.16
CA LYS A 637 -9.92 6.21 9.75
C LYS A 637 -11.29 6.14 10.41
N ALA A 638 -11.38 6.46 11.71
CA ALA A 638 -12.64 6.51 12.44
C ALA A 638 -13.55 7.63 11.90
N LYS A 639 -13.02 8.82 11.67
CA LYS A 639 -13.75 9.94 11.05
C LYS A 639 -14.26 9.58 9.66
N ASP A 640 -13.42 8.98 8.85
CA ASP A 640 -13.78 8.50 7.50
C ASP A 640 -14.90 7.45 7.55
N PHE A 641 -14.82 6.51 8.50
CA PHE A 641 -15.85 5.51 8.70
C PHE A 641 -17.18 6.15 9.13
N VAL A 642 -17.17 6.97 10.17
CA VAL A 642 -18.37 7.64 10.69
C VAL A 642 -19.01 8.51 9.60
N THR A 643 -18.24 9.35 8.91
CA THR A 643 -18.79 10.27 7.90
C THR A 643 -19.42 9.51 6.73
N LYS A 644 -18.80 8.40 6.28
CA LYS A 644 -19.24 7.65 5.11
C LYS A 644 -20.31 6.61 5.44
N ALA A 645 -20.12 5.87 6.53
CA ALA A 645 -21.09 4.88 6.97
C ALA A 645 -22.37 5.54 7.45
N PHE A 646 -22.27 6.62 8.24
CA PHE A 646 -23.41 7.37 8.72
C PHE A 646 -24.31 7.85 7.58
N THR A 647 -23.75 8.47 6.54
CA THR A 647 -24.56 9.03 5.45
C THR A 647 -25.30 7.93 4.68
N VAL A 648 -24.61 6.87 4.26
CA VAL A 648 -25.20 5.80 3.45
C VAL A 648 -26.18 4.97 4.25
N ILE A 649 -25.83 4.62 5.49
CA ILE A 649 -26.67 3.77 6.35
C ILE A 649 -27.88 4.54 6.84
N PHE A 650 -27.73 5.83 7.15
CA PHE A 650 -28.83 6.70 7.55
C PHE A 650 -29.95 6.72 6.49
N TYR A 651 -29.64 6.96 5.23
CA TYR A 651 -30.65 6.92 4.18
C TYR A 651 -31.26 5.51 4.01
N ALA A 652 -30.43 4.52 4.14
CA ALA A 652 -30.82 3.13 3.98
C ALA A 652 -31.75 2.66 5.11
N THR A 653 -31.50 3.05 6.36
CA THR A 653 -32.38 2.70 7.49
C THR A 653 -33.74 3.41 7.38
N ILE A 654 -33.78 4.64 6.92
CA ILE A 654 -35.05 5.34 6.64
C ILE A 654 -35.86 4.60 5.55
N ILE A 655 -35.20 4.14 4.48
CA ILE A 655 -35.87 3.38 3.42
C ILE A 655 -36.43 2.06 3.97
N ILE A 656 -35.67 1.33 4.78
CA ILE A 656 -36.15 0.07 5.36
C ILE A 656 -37.29 0.32 6.32
N TRP A 657 -37.15 1.30 7.23
CA TRP A 657 -38.23 1.67 8.13
C TRP A 657 -39.51 1.97 7.35
N PHE A 658 -39.41 2.75 6.24
CA PHE A 658 -40.56 3.04 5.40
C PHE A 658 -41.14 1.76 4.80
N LEU A 659 -40.34 0.86 4.27
CA LEU A 659 -40.79 -0.40 3.69
C LEU A 659 -41.40 -1.37 4.75
N GLN A 660 -40.99 -1.28 5.98
CA GLN A 660 -41.52 -2.08 7.09
C GLN A 660 -42.83 -1.51 7.66
N THR A 661 -42.97 -0.19 7.69
CA THR A 661 -44.05 0.51 8.39
C THR A 661 -45.29 0.68 7.49
N PHE A 662 -45.12 0.70 6.17
CA PHE A 662 -46.24 0.98 5.25
C PHE A 662 -46.60 -0.22 4.36
N ASP A 663 -47.93 -0.34 4.04
CA ASP A 663 -48.44 -1.23 3.01
C ASP A 663 -48.39 -0.58 1.60
N ALA A 664 -48.88 -1.31 0.57
CA ALA A 664 -48.92 -0.79 -0.81
C ALA A 664 -49.87 0.40 -1.00
N LYS A 665 -50.73 0.68 -0.03
CA LYS A 665 -51.66 1.82 -0.03
C LYS A 665 -51.20 2.95 0.87
N LEU A 666 -50.00 2.85 1.42
CA LEU A 666 -49.39 3.81 2.37
C LEU A 666 -50.15 3.92 3.70
N ASN A 667 -50.85 2.86 4.11
CA ASN A 667 -51.40 2.76 5.45
C ASN A 667 -50.35 2.19 6.41
N LEU A 668 -50.44 2.57 7.68
CA LEU A 668 -49.63 1.99 8.73
C LEU A 668 -49.98 0.52 8.94
N VAL A 669 -48.98 -0.31 8.93
CA VAL A 669 -49.11 -1.77 9.07
C VAL A 669 -48.94 -2.18 10.52
N THR A 670 -49.93 -2.89 11.04
CA THR A 670 -49.89 -3.51 12.37
C THR A 670 -49.29 -4.93 12.33
N ASP A 671 -49.40 -5.60 11.17
CA ASP A 671 -48.85 -6.95 10.93
C ASP A 671 -47.73 -6.86 9.86
N SER A 672 -46.54 -7.23 10.26
CA SER A 672 -45.35 -7.20 9.38
C SER A 672 -45.52 -7.95 8.05
N ALA A 673 -46.45 -8.91 7.99
CA ALA A 673 -46.76 -9.68 6.77
C ALA A 673 -47.38 -8.84 5.66
N GLN A 674 -48.02 -7.72 5.99
CA GLN A 674 -48.70 -6.84 5.04
C GLN A 674 -47.80 -5.68 4.57
N SER A 675 -46.56 -5.57 5.08
CA SER A 675 -45.62 -4.51 4.77
C SER A 675 -45.14 -4.59 3.31
N LEU A 676 -44.72 -3.44 2.76
CA LEU A 676 -44.03 -3.37 1.47
C LEU A 676 -42.78 -4.26 1.45
N LEU A 677 -42.09 -4.38 2.56
CA LEU A 677 -40.89 -5.24 2.67
C LEU A 677 -41.28 -6.72 2.55
N ALA A 678 -42.39 -7.15 3.15
CA ALA A 678 -42.88 -8.50 2.99
C ALA A 678 -43.32 -8.81 1.54
N MET A 679 -43.94 -7.86 0.87
CA MET A 679 -44.29 -7.98 -0.56
C MET A 679 -43.05 -8.15 -1.44
N LEU A 680 -41.98 -7.38 -1.17
CA LEU A 680 -40.68 -7.54 -1.85
C LEU A 680 -40.06 -8.90 -1.53
N GLY A 681 -40.15 -9.38 -0.26
CA GLY A 681 -39.71 -10.69 0.15
C GLY A 681 -40.43 -11.79 -0.63
N ASN A 682 -41.74 -11.73 -0.72
CA ASN A 682 -42.55 -12.67 -1.52
C ASN A 682 -42.18 -12.66 -3.01
N PHE A 683 -41.92 -11.49 -3.57
CA PHE A 683 -41.50 -11.36 -4.99
C PHE A 683 -40.13 -12.02 -5.24
N VAL A 684 -39.22 -12.00 -4.28
CA VAL A 684 -37.88 -12.57 -4.41
C VAL A 684 -37.84 -14.05 -4.05
N THR A 685 -38.76 -14.56 -3.24
CA THR A 685 -38.79 -15.94 -2.76
C THR A 685 -38.65 -17.00 -3.87
N PRO A 686 -39.29 -16.87 -5.06
CA PRO A 686 -39.12 -17.84 -6.15
C PRO A 686 -37.68 -18.10 -6.58
N VAL A 687 -36.81 -17.15 -6.39
CA VAL A 687 -35.35 -17.29 -6.69
C VAL A 687 -34.70 -18.29 -5.73
N PHE A 688 -35.25 -18.46 -4.52
CA PHE A 688 -34.72 -19.32 -3.47
C PHE A 688 -35.38 -20.69 -3.39
N HIS A 689 -36.49 -20.94 -4.10
CA HIS A 689 -37.13 -22.25 -4.20
C HIS A 689 -36.17 -23.40 -4.54
N PRO A 690 -35.22 -23.23 -5.52
CA PRO A 690 -34.28 -24.30 -5.84
C PRO A 690 -33.29 -24.62 -4.70
N LEU A 691 -33.21 -23.75 -3.69
CA LEU A 691 -32.37 -23.93 -2.51
C LEU A 691 -33.13 -24.60 -1.34
N GLY A 692 -34.41 -24.96 -1.56
CA GLY A 692 -35.28 -25.50 -0.53
C GLY A 692 -35.77 -24.44 0.48
N ILE A 693 -35.80 -23.17 0.07
CA ILE A 693 -36.22 -22.02 0.88
C ILE A 693 -37.50 -21.45 0.27
N ASP A 694 -38.65 -21.72 0.90
CA ASP A 694 -39.96 -21.36 0.35
C ASP A 694 -40.68 -20.27 1.16
N ASP A 695 -40.10 -19.86 2.29
CA ASP A 695 -40.73 -18.88 3.19
C ASP A 695 -40.23 -17.46 2.89
N TRP A 696 -41.16 -16.54 2.67
CA TRP A 696 -40.90 -15.12 2.39
C TRP A 696 -40.11 -14.41 3.53
N ARG A 697 -40.27 -14.85 4.79
CA ARG A 697 -39.56 -14.28 5.94
C ARG A 697 -38.03 -14.44 5.79
N ILE A 698 -37.61 -15.56 5.21
CA ILE A 698 -36.18 -15.82 4.93
C ILE A 698 -35.67 -14.89 3.83
N SER A 699 -36.46 -14.73 2.76
CA SER A 699 -36.11 -13.81 1.66
C SER A 699 -36.05 -12.37 2.13
N THR A 700 -36.95 -11.95 3.01
CA THR A 700 -36.96 -10.64 3.66
C THR A 700 -35.71 -10.44 4.52
N ALA A 701 -35.27 -11.44 5.29
CA ALA A 701 -34.06 -11.41 6.07
C ALA A 701 -32.80 -11.25 5.19
N PHE A 702 -32.74 -11.83 4.00
CA PHE A 702 -31.68 -11.61 3.05
C PHE A 702 -31.67 -10.17 2.49
N LEU A 703 -32.83 -9.58 2.21
CA LEU A 703 -32.97 -8.21 1.75
C LEU A 703 -32.45 -7.21 2.80
N THR A 704 -32.85 -7.38 4.06
CA THR A 704 -32.36 -6.53 5.16
C THR A 704 -30.89 -6.77 5.44
N GLY A 705 -30.40 -8.01 5.36
CA GLY A 705 -28.99 -8.36 5.49
C GLY A 705 -28.07 -7.82 4.37
N PHE A 706 -28.62 -7.31 3.28
CA PHE A 706 -27.85 -6.54 2.30
C PHE A 706 -27.44 -5.18 2.86
N MET A 707 -28.29 -4.58 3.69
CA MET A 707 -27.98 -3.32 4.35
C MET A 707 -26.86 -3.49 5.38
N ALA A 708 -27.12 -4.35 6.36
CA ALA A 708 -26.18 -4.72 7.40
C ALA A 708 -26.37 -6.20 7.73
N LYS A 709 -25.27 -6.97 7.81
CA LYS A 709 -25.37 -8.44 7.97
C LYS A 709 -26.05 -8.85 9.27
N GLU A 710 -25.84 -8.12 10.33
CA GLU A 710 -26.47 -8.33 11.64
C GLU A 710 -27.99 -8.12 11.59
N SER A 711 -28.51 -7.33 10.67
CA SER A 711 -29.97 -7.12 10.51
C SER A 711 -30.74 -8.39 10.11
N VAL A 712 -30.04 -9.42 9.60
CA VAL A 712 -30.66 -10.75 9.36
C VAL A 712 -31.24 -11.31 10.64
N VAL A 713 -30.47 -11.27 11.73
CA VAL A 713 -30.91 -11.81 13.04
C VAL A 713 -32.07 -10.99 13.58
N SER A 714 -31.94 -9.66 13.59
CA SER A 714 -32.98 -8.74 14.07
C SER A 714 -34.28 -8.92 13.28
N THR A 715 -34.21 -9.03 11.95
CA THR A 715 -35.39 -9.23 11.10
C THR A 715 -36.05 -10.55 11.38
N LEU A 716 -35.30 -11.66 11.50
CA LEU A 716 -35.86 -12.95 11.85
C LEU A 716 -36.53 -12.93 13.24
N THR A 717 -35.92 -12.27 14.23
CA THR A 717 -36.49 -12.10 15.56
C THR A 717 -37.82 -11.36 15.51
N VAL A 718 -37.90 -10.25 14.76
CA VAL A 718 -39.15 -9.48 14.60
C VAL A 718 -40.22 -10.34 13.87
N LEU A 719 -39.87 -11.01 12.79
CA LEU A 719 -40.79 -11.80 11.98
C LEU A 719 -41.26 -13.09 12.67
N LEU A 720 -40.56 -13.51 13.75
CA LEU A 720 -40.93 -14.61 14.64
C LEU A 720 -41.60 -14.16 15.97
N ASN A 721 -41.95 -12.87 16.05
CA ASN A 721 -42.57 -12.26 17.24
C ASN A 721 -41.72 -12.43 18.53
N GLY A 722 -40.40 -12.29 18.40
CA GLY A 722 -39.46 -12.41 19.51
C GLY A 722 -39.08 -13.85 19.92
N ASP A 723 -39.72 -14.86 19.34
CA ASP A 723 -39.54 -16.26 19.70
C ASP A 723 -38.64 -16.98 18.69
N LEU A 724 -37.32 -16.97 18.95
CA LEU A 724 -36.32 -17.65 18.11
C LEU A 724 -36.39 -19.19 18.20
N ASP A 725 -37.09 -19.76 19.19
CA ASP A 725 -37.30 -21.22 19.28
C ASP A 725 -38.21 -21.75 18.15
N LYS A 726 -38.87 -20.85 17.42
CA LYS A 726 -39.62 -21.18 16.20
C LYS A 726 -38.78 -21.32 14.93
N LEU A 727 -37.47 -21.04 14.98
CA LEU A 727 -36.58 -21.24 13.81
C LEU A 727 -36.62 -22.63 13.19
N PRO A 728 -36.74 -23.74 13.98
CA PRO A 728 -36.91 -25.08 13.44
C PRO A 728 -38.20 -25.31 12.63
N MET A 729 -39.19 -24.42 12.76
CA MET A 729 -40.41 -24.47 11.92
C MET A 729 -40.19 -23.93 10.53
N LEU A 730 -39.19 -23.05 10.35
CA LEU A 730 -38.86 -22.43 9.07
C LEU A 730 -37.75 -23.17 8.34
N PHE A 731 -36.86 -23.83 9.05
CA PHE A 731 -35.67 -24.45 8.49
C PHE A 731 -35.52 -25.90 8.90
N THR A 732 -35.12 -26.74 7.99
CA THR A 732 -34.51 -28.05 8.30
C THR A 732 -32.98 -27.84 8.54
N PRO A 733 -32.28 -28.79 9.18
CA PRO A 733 -30.82 -28.67 9.35
C PRO A 733 -30.08 -28.45 8.02
N LEU A 734 -30.55 -29.06 6.92
CA LEU A 734 -29.96 -28.87 5.59
C LEU A 734 -30.20 -27.46 5.07
N THR A 735 -31.44 -26.97 5.10
CA THR A 735 -31.76 -25.62 4.62
C THR A 735 -31.14 -24.54 5.50
N ALA A 736 -30.98 -24.81 6.82
CA ALA A 736 -30.23 -23.93 7.73
C ALA A 736 -28.75 -23.83 7.33
N PHE A 737 -28.10 -24.94 6.96
CA PHE A 737 -26.70 -24.90 6.47
C PHE A 737 -26.61 -24.21 5.11
N VAL A 738 -27.56 -24.44 4.19
CA VAL A 738 -27.65 -23.75 2.89
C VAL A 738 -27.80 -22.23 3.09
N PHE A 739 -28.65 -21.82 4.03
CA PHE A 739 -28.84 -20.44 4.43
C PHE A 739 -27.53 -19.80 4.94
N LEU A 740 -26.79 -20.53 5.78
CA LEU A 740 -25.50 -20.08 6.29
C LEU A 740 -24.46 -19.91 5.16
N VAL A 741 -24.39 -20.85 4.23
CA VAL A 741 -23.48 -20.78 3.07
C VAL A 741 -23.87 -19.63 2.15
N PHE A 742 -25.15 -19.43 1.87
CA PHE A 742 -25.60 -18.26 1.10
C PHE A 742 -25.27 -16.96 1.83
N SER A 743 -25.57 -16.85 3.13
CA SER A 743 -25.26 -15.68 3.96
C SER A 743 -23.77 -15.35 4.03
N LEU A 744 -22.91 -16.39 3.97
CA LEU A 744 -21.46 -16.24 3.89
C LEU A 744 -21.04 -15.55 2.58
N LEU A 745 -21.56 -15.99 1.45
CA LEU A 745 -21.02 -15.70 0.12
C LEU A 745 -21.73 -14.55 -0.62
N TYR A 746 -23.01 -14.27 -0.29
CA TYR A 746 -23.75 -13.24 -1.02
C TYR A 746 -23.22 -11.84 -0.74
N THR A 747 -23.67 -10.89 -1.53
CA THR A 747 -23.18 -9.52 -1.57
C THR A 747 -22.75 -8.94 -0.21
N PRO A 748 -21.63 -8.21 -0.14
CA PRO A 748 -21.23 -7.52 1.10
C PRO A 748 -22.24 -6.41 1.46
N CYS A 749 -22.17 -5.88 2.68
CA CYS A 749 -23.05 -4.81 3.14
C CYS A 749 -22.95 -3.54 2.29
N VAL A 750 -24.00 -2.71 2.33
CA VAL A 750 -24.09 -1.46 1.54
C VAL A 750 -22.88 -0.55 1.79
N ALA A 751 -22.34 -0.48 3.01
CA ALA A 751 -21.14 0.28 3.32
C ALA A 751 -19.91 -0.22 2.55
N ALA A 752 -19.74 -1.53 2.40
CA ALA A 752 -18.67 -2.12 1.61
C ALA A 752 -18.86 -1.84 0.11
N ILE A 753 -20.08 -1.94 -0.40
CA ILE A 753 -20.41 -1.60 -1.81
C ILE A 753 -20.15 -0.13 -2.10
N ALA A 754 -20.55 0.77 -1.19
CA ALA A 754 -20.24 2.20 -1.31
C ALA A 754 -18.73 2.45 -1.36
N THR A 755 -17.96 1.66 -0.61
CA THR A 755 -16.49 1.70 -0.65
C THR A 755 -15.95 1.20 -2.00
N VAL A 756 -16.46 0.08 -2.52
CA VAL A 756 -16.10 -0.41 -3.87
C VAL A 756 -16.43 0.64 -4.93
N LYS A 757 -17.62 1.25 -4.86
CA LYS A 757 -18.02 2.34 -5.77
C LYS A 757 -17.02 3.49 -5.77
N ARG A 758 -16.52 3.86 -4.60
CA ARG A 758 -15.53 4.92 -4.46
C ARG A 758 -14.15 4.52 -5.01
N GLU A 759 -13.74 3.27 -4.77
CA GLU A 759 -12.40 2.79 -5.16
C GLU A 759 -12.31 2.42 -6.65
N LEU A 760 -13.37 1.87 -7.23
CA LEU A 760 -13.36 1.34 -8.59
C LEU A 760 -14.43 1.95 -9.52
N GLY A 761 -15.39 2.72 -8.97
CA GLY A 761 -16.48 3.32 -9.74
C GLY A 761 -17.78 2.51 -9.73
N ASN A 762 -18.84 3.10 -10.31
CA ASN A 762 -20.22 2.57 -10.27
C ASN A 762 -20.33 1.18 -10.91
N TRP A 763 -19.71 0.98 -12.08
CA TRP A 763 -19.79 -0.26 -12.82
C TRP A 763 -19.25 -1.45 -12.03
N TYR A 764 -18.09 -1.28 -11.42
CA TYR A 764 -17.49 -2.34 -10.61
C TYR A 764 -18.29 -2.64 -9.35
N ALA A 765 -18.93 -1.64 -8.74
CA ALA A 765 -19.80 -1.86 -7.59
C ALA A 765 -21.00 -2.75 -7.96
N VAL A 766 -21.66 -2.48 -9.08
CA VAL A 766 -22.76 -3.33 -9.58
C VAL A 766 -22.26 -4.72 -9.94
N LEU A 767 -21.09 -4.81 -10.58
CA LEU A 767 -20.51 -6.10 -10.97
C LEU A 767 -20.15 -6.96 -9.74
N VAL A 768 -19.59 -6.37 -8.67
CA VAL A 768 -19.33 -7.09 -7.42
C VAL A 768 -20.61 -7.67 -6.83
N VAL A 769 -21.68 -6.89 -6.76
CA VAL A 769 -22.99 -7.37 -6.26
C VAL A 769 -23.51 -8.54 -7.10
N ALA A 770 -23.55 -8.36 -8.42
CA ALA A 770 -24.08 -9.37 -9.33
C ALA A 770 -23.27 -10.69 -9.26
N VAL A 771 -21.94 -10.59 -9.31
CA VAL A 771 -21.05 -11.75 -9.25
C VAL A 771 -21.13 -12.47 -7.91
N GLN A 772 -21.14 -11.72 -6.80
CA GLN A 772 -21.24 -12.33 -5.47
C GLN A 772 -22.58 -13.03 -5.25
N CYS A 773 -23.71 -12.42 -5.65
CA CYS A 773 -25.01 -13.07 -5.56
C CYS A 773 -25.08 -14.33 -6.43
N ALA A 774 -24.56 -14.29 -7.65
CA ALA A 774 -24.56 -15.46 -8.55
C ALA A 774 -23.72 -16.62 -7.97
N ILE A 775 -22.53 -16.32 -7.42
CA ILE A 775 -21.67 -17.33 -6.80
C ILE A 775 -22.31 -17.89 -5.54
N ALA A 776 -22.87 -17.02 -4.69
CA ALA A 776 -23.54 -17.44 -3.47
C ALA A 776 -24.71 -18.41 -3.78
N TRP A 777 -25.53 -18.05 -4.78
CA TRP A 777 -26.64 -18.89 -5.21
C TRP A 777 -26.18 -20.25 -5.77
N LEU A 778 -25.18 -20.22 -6.64
CA LEU A 778 -24.61 -21.42 -7.25
C LEU A 778 -24.02 -22.37 -6.20
N VAL A 779 -23.22 -21.86 -5.27
CA VAL A 779 -22.57 -22.66 -4.22
C VAL A 779 -23.62 -23.20 -3.25
N ALA A 780 -24.60 -22.38 -2.84
CA ALA A 780 -25.69 -22.79 -2.00
C ALA A 780 -26.54 -23.90 -2.66
N PHE A 781 -26.82 -23.78 -3.98
CA PHE A 781 -27.52 -24.80 -4.76
C PHE A 781 -26.74 -26.12 -4.81
N ILE A 782 -25.46 -26.08 -5.05
CA ILE A 782 -24.58 -27.26 -5.01
C ILE A 782 -24.65 -27.93 -3.63
N VAL A 783 -24.53 -27.15 -2.56
CA VAL A 783 -24.61 -27.66 -1.20
C VAL A 783 -25.97 -28.29 -0.92
N TYR A 784 -27.06 -27.67 -1.37
CA TYR A 784 -28.43 -28.22 -1.24
C TYR A 784 -28.57 -29.55 -2.00
N LEU A 785 -28.10 -29.60 -3.25
CA LEU A 785 -28.18 -30.80 -4.09
C LEU A 785 -27.41 -31.98 -3.47
N PHE A 786 -26.16 -31.76 -3.05
CA PHE A 786 -25.35 -32.79 -2.40
C PHE A 786 -25.92 -33.19 -1.04
N GLY A 787 -26.39 -32.24 -0.23
CA GLY A 787 -26.99 -32.52 1.06
C GLY A 787 -28.30 -33.33 0.95
N SER A 788 -29.13 -33.02 -0.06
CA SER A 788 -30.38 -33.78 -0.31
C SER A 788 -30.10 -35.19 -0.83
N LEU A 789 -28.97 -35.45 -1.50
CA LEU A 789 -28.55 -36.79 -1.91
C LEU A 789 -28.01 -37.64 -0.76
N ILE A 790 -27.34 -37.02 0.21
CA ILE A 790 -26.72 -37.73 1.36
C ILE A 790 -27.78 -38.04 2.46
N LEU A 791 -28.78 -37.19 2.59
CA LEU A 791 -29.84 -37.31 3.61
C LEU A 791 -31.07 -38.11 3.15
N LYS A 792 -31.08 -38.51 1.87
CA LYS A 792 -32.00 -39.56 1.36
C LYS A 792 -31.37 -40.94 1.60
#